data_4520eb499184abbd32dfd4bfe3663590
#
_entry.id   4520eb499184abbd32dfd4bfe3663590
#
_cell.length_a   1.000
_cell.length_b   1.000
_cell.length_c   1.000
_cell.angle_alpha   90.00
_cell.angle_beta   90.00
_cell.angle_gamma   90.00
#
_symmetry.space_group_name_H-M   'P 1'
#
loop_
_entity.id
_entity.type
_entity.pdbx_description
1 polymer ?
#
loop_
_entity_poly.entity_id
_entity_poly.type
_entity_poly.pdbx_seq_one_letter_code
_entity_poly.pdbx_strand_id
1 'polypeptide(L)'
;MNSQSTKHSQLSYFTILFLFTSLITFAQGTRLLRQPDISDTHITYTYGSDIWISGLNSSEAKRITSTAAVESNPYFSPDGKWIAFNSNRAGSNNVYIVSKDGGEPKRLTWHPSNSIVRGWTNDGKHILFANDRETAPRPYNRLYTISIEGNSPKLLTKQWSQDGSYSPDGKQLVIDKMDRWDVEWRAYRGGQNTPLIILDIETQNEILLPNEHTTDIQPMWLGDKIYFLSDRDLVANIWSYNPATKALNQITKFKGSDVKWLSGKDHTLVYERDGFLHTMNISTGKSTQLNINVVGDFPWAETKWEDVSNSTRSASLSPNGKRAIMQSRGDIFTVPVEFGDARNITESSGTADRRPIWSPEGDKIAWFSDKDRKGYALMLSDQDGLSKPEVISIGESKLAWNPIWSPGGKHIAFVDDDVRIRYVNLETKKIKTIAIGGNNLERGSIELKWSPDSNWIAYEKSGSNNFRQIYIYSVEKDITKPITDPFADSFSPTWDLNKKQLYFLASTEVALASGWANTSSMTANPVYSAYVINLDANDDSPFKPKSDEEEVKDEDDEKSDDKKEEKDSKDKKEDKDKSMVIDFEDIGRRTLALPMPSRNYGYIIAGQKGTMFISEYVPNGRGATLHKFSLEDQESKEFTSGANSVSITSNGKHMLARLGGSWKVIKTGGANAKGAKGLKVNLQMKLNRSAEWEQMFEEAWRYERDYFYDPN
;
A
#
# COMPACT_ATOMS: atom_id res chain seq x y z
N MET A 1 43.07 50.50 41.02
CA MET A 1 41.86 50.99 40.29
C MET A 1 42.24 51.12 38.83
N ASN A 2 41.46 50.57 37.93
CA ASN A 2 41.56 50.45 36.46
C ASN A 2 42.05 49.09 35.93
N SER A 3 41.12 48.13 35.89
CA SER A 3 41.19 47.00 34.90
C SER A 3 39.86 46.26 34.77
N GLN A 4 38.72 46.98 34.62
CA GLN A 4 37.42 46.37 34.37
C GLN A 4 36.59 46.95 33.20
N SER A 5 37.17 47.89 32.45
CA SER A 5 36.39 48.60 31.41
C SER A 5 36.57 48.07 29.97
N THR A 6 37.46 47.12 29.72
CA THR A 6 37.79 46.68 28.35
C THR A 6 37.17 45.30 27.94
N LYS A 7 36.52 44.57 28.87
CA LYS A 7 35.93 43.26 28.55
C LYS A 7 34.46 43.32 28.06
N HIS A 8 33.75 44.42 28.33
CA HIS A 8 32.33 44.52 27.88
C HIS A 8 32.16 45.04 26.45
N SER A 9 33.12 45.74 25.87
CA SER A 9 33.01 46.22 24.50
C SER A 9 33.28 45.16 23.43
N GLN A 10 34.12 44.17 23.69
CA GLN A 10 34.43 43.08 22.76
C GLN A 10 33.30 42.04 22.71
N LEU A 11 32.55 41.82 23.78
CA LEU A 11 31.42 40.89 23.78
C LEU A 11 30.22 41.43 23.02
N SER A 12 29.98 42.72 22.99
CA SER A 12 28.92 43.38 22.25
C SER A 12 29.17 43.35 20.74
N TYR A 13 30.40 43.45 20.28
CA TYR A 13 30.70 43.34 18.83
C TYR A 13 30.63 41.93 18.30
N PHE A 14 30.93 40.89 19.10
CA PHE A 14 30.77 39.49 18.70
C PHE A 14 29.30 39.08 18.66
N THR A 15 28.46 39.57 19.55
CA THR A 15 27.02 39.29 19.56
C THR A 15 26.29 39.97 18.39
N ILE A 16 26.70 41.15 17.99
CA ILE A 16 26.14 41.88 16.82
C ILE A 16 26.62 41.23 15.51
N LEU A 17 27.86 40.74 15.44
CA LEU A 17 28.36 40.05 14.25
C LEU A 17 27.68 38.69 14.04
N PHE A 18 27.31 37.96 15.11
CA PHE A 18 26.56 36.69 15.02
C PHE A 18 25.07 36.91 14.65
N LEU A 19 24.48 38.05 14.96
CA LEU A 19 23.11 38.40 14.56
C LEU A 19 23.00 38.84 13.09
N PHE A 20 24.09 39.30 12.47
CA PHE A 20 24.09 39.68 11.05
C PHE A 20 24.46 38.53 10.10
N THR A 21 25.04 37.42 10.59
CA THR A 21 25.34 36.26 9.75
C THR A 21 24.19 35.24 9.65
N SER A 22 23.10 35.43 10.42
CA SER A 22 21.93 34.53 10.41
C SER A 22 20.79 35.00 9.50
N LEU A 23 20.98 36.02 8.67
CA LEU A 23 19.91 36.62 7.82
C LEU A 23 20.19 36.59 6.33
N ILE A 24 21.10 35.69 5.86
CA ILE A 24 21.17 35.34 4.42
C ILE A 24 20.63 33.93 4.25
N THR A 25 19.38 33.69 4.59
CA THR A 25 18.61 32.67 3.95
C THR A 25 18.22 33.21 2.58
N PHE A 26 19.04 32.91 1.56
CA PHE A 26 18.57 33.03 0.20
C PHE A 26 17.29 32.20 0.09
N ALA A 27 16.16 32.81 -0.18
CA ALA A 27 14.97 32.11 -0.56
C ALA A 27 15.31 31.27 -1.81
N GLN A 28 15.49 29.98 -1.65
CA GLN A 28 15.91 29.06 -2.74
C GLN A 28 14.83 28.88 -3.81
N GLY A 29 13.72 29.62 -3.75
CA GLY A 29 12.56 29.42 -4.59
C GLY A 29 11.71 28.19 -4.17
N THR A 30 10.56 28.04 -4.81
CA THR A 30 9.66 26.91 -4.60
C THR A 30 10.25 25.65 -5.23
N ARG A 31 10.29 24.56 -4.47
CA ARG A 31 10.72 23.25 -4.94
C ARG A 31 9.58 22.49 -5.61
N LEU A 32 9.95 21.46 -6.35
CA LEU A 32 9.04 20.50 -6.99
C LEU A 32 8.12 21.14 -8.04
N LEU A 33 8.61 22.18 -8.70
CA LEU A 33 8.08 22.61 -9.97
C LEU A 33 8.40 21.55 -11.01
N ARG A 34 7.40 21.12 -11.77
CA ARG A 34 7.50 19.92 -12.62
C ARG A 34 7.15 20.20 -14.07
N GLN A 35 7.69 19.37 -14.96
CA GLN A 35 7.30 19.31 -16.37
C GLN A 35 7.41 20.68 -17.06
N PRO A 36 8.59 21.32 -17.03
CA PRO A 36 8.75 22.63 -17.62
C PRO A 36 8.73 22.59 -19.15
N ASP A 37 8.15 23.65 -19.73
CA ASP A 37 8.33 23.99 -21.15
C ASP A 37 8.62 25.50 -21.27
N ILE A 38 9.24 25.93 -22.39
CA ILE A 38 9.76 27.26 -22.56
C ILE A 38 9.29 27.92 -23.85
N SER A 39 8.93 29.21 -23.77
CA SER A 39 8.71 30.10 -24.90
C SER A 39 9.80 31.19 -24.93
N ASP A 40 9.72 32.13 -25.88
CA ASP A 40 10.68 33.25 -25.97
C ASP A 40 10.71 34.14 -24.71
N THR A 41 9.63 34.17 -23.94
CA THR A 41 9.44 35.12 -22.84
C THR A 41 9.08 34.47 -21.51
N HIS A 42 8.58 33.25 -21.51
CA HIS A 42 8.05 32.58 -20.33
C HIS A 42 8.44 31.10 -20.25
N ILE A 43 8.39 30.58 -19.04
CA ILE A 43 8.39 29.14 -18.73
C ILE A 43 7.01 28.78 -18.21
N THR A 44 6.45 27.67 -18.67
CA THR A 44 5.28 27.02 -18.07
C THR A 44 5.73 25.77 -17.32
N TYR A 45 5.02 25.41 -16.28
CA TYR A 45 5.30 24.24 -15.45
C TYR A 45 4.06 23.82 -14.66
N THR A 46 4.11 22.63 -14.10
CA THR A 46 3.08 22.09 -13.20
C THR A 46 3.50 22.28 -11.75
N TYR A 47 2.60 22.76 -10.91
CA TYR A 47 2.77 22.80 -9.46
C TYR A 47 1.41 22.68 -8.76
N GLY A 48 1.32 21.83 -7.73
CA GLY A 48 0.08 21.65 -6.98
C GLY A 48 -1.11 21.21 -7.83
N SER A 49 -0.88 20.39 -8.85
CA SER A 49 -1.88 19.93 -9.81
C SER A 49 -2.46 21.00 -10.75
N ASP A 50 -1.84 22.15 -10.85
CA ASP A 50 -2.22 23.24 -11.76
C ASP A 50 -1.08 23.64 -12.69
N ILE A 51 -1.45 24.31 -13.78
CA ILE A 51 -0.52 24.90 -14.73
C ILE A 51 -0.18 26.34 -14.29
N TRP A 52 1.10 26.62 -14.26
CA TRP A 52 1.68 27.90 -13.89
C TRP A 52 2.61 28.42 -14.98
N ILE A 53 2.82 29.75 -14.99
CA ILE A 53 3.83 30.40 -15.82
C ILE A 53 4.65 31.40 -15.01
N SER A 54 5.89 31.60 -15.46
CA SER A 54 6.77 32.66 -14.96
C SER A 54 7.55 33.28 -16.12
N GLY A 55 7.83 34.57 -16.06
CA GLY A 55 8.73 35.20 -17.00
C GLY A 55 10.17 34.65 -16.87
N LEU A 56 10.93 34.55 -17.96
CA LEU A 56 12.30 33.99 -17.95
C LEU A 56 13.23 34.68 -16.93
N ASN A 57 13.01 35.95 -16.66
CA ASN A 57 13.81 36.75 -15.73
C ASN A 57 13.00 37.19 -14.49
N SER A 58 11.87 36.54 -14.22
CA SER A 58 11.00 36.87 -13.08
C SER A 58 11.05 35.74 -12.05
N SER A 59 11.01 36.12 -10.78
CA SER A 59 10.79 35.19 -9.68
C SER A 59 9.30 34.97 -9.36
N GLU A 60 8.41 35.72 -10.03
CA GLU A 60 6.98 35.65 -9.77
C GLU A 60 6.33 34.54 -10.63
N ALA A 61 5.41 33.80 -10.01
CA ALA A 61 4.60 32.79 -10.65
C ALA A 61 3.15 33.26 -10.81
N LYS A 62 2.58 33.01 -11.98
CA LYS A 62 1.16 33.24 -12.27
C LYS A 62 0.47 31.89 -12.48
N ARG A 63 -0.59 31.64 -11.73
CA ARG A 63 -1.45 30.46 -11.89
C ARG A 63 -2.34 30.63 -13.12
N ILE A 64 -2.32 29.68 -14.03
CA ILE A 64 -3.12 29.71 -15.28
C ILE A 64 -4.41 28.92 -15.12
N THR A 65 -4.35 27.81 -14.38
CA THR A 65 -5.52 26.97 -14.10
C THR A 65 -5.74 26.83 -12.60
N SER A 66 -6.98 26.60 -12.16
CA SER A 66 -7.33 26.50 -10.74
C SER A 66 -8.57 25.62 -10.55
N THR A 67 -8.45 24.33 -10.84
CA THR A 67 -9.56 23.37 -10.67
C THR A 67 -9.23 22.34 -9.61
N ALA A 68 -10.22 21.53 -9.21
CA ALA A 68 -9.99 20.37 -8.36
C ALA A 68 -9.37 19.19 -9.11
N ALA A 69 -9.19 19.30 -10.41
CA ALA A 69 -8.62 18.27 -11.27
C ALA A 69 -7.09 18.27 -11.19
N VAL A 70 -6.49 17.19 -11.66
CA VAL A 70 -5.04 17.11 -11.86
C VAL A 70 -4.72 17.56 -13.29
N GLU A 71 -3.85 18.54 -13.39
CA GLU A 71 -3.38 19.12 -14.63
C GLU A 71 -1.88 18.93 -14.78
N SER A 72 -1.43 18.62 -16.00
CA SER A 72 -0.04 18.19 -16.24
C SER A 72 0.38 18.38 -17.69
N ASN A 73 1.67 18.18 -17.97
CA ASN A 73 2.26 18.22 -19.29
C ASN A 73 1.94 19.50 -20.08
N PRO A 74 2.26 20.70 -19.54
CA PRO A 74 2.06 21.93 -20.25
C PRO A 74 3.11 22.11 -21.37
N TYR A 75 2.66 22.49 -22.55
CA TYR A 75 3.51 22.82 -23.69
C TYR A 75 3.04 24.11 -24.37
N PHE A 76 3.94 25.08 -24.56
CA PHE A 76 3.65 26.26 -25.34
C PHE A 76 3.46 25.96 -26.82
N SER A 77 2.53 26.67 -27.46
CA SER A 77 2.50 26.73 -28.92
C SER A 77 3.79 27.36 -29.45
N PRO A 78 4.22 27.07 -30.70
CA PRO A 78 5.43 27.66 -31.28
C PRO A 78 5.49 29.18 -31.23
N ASP A 79 4.34 29.88 -31.32
CA ASP A 79 4.24 31.32 -31.20
C ASP A 79 4.12 31.84 -29.74
N GLY A 80 4.13 30.92 -28.76
CA GLY A 80 4.08 31.21 -27.33
C GLY A 80 2.74 31.79 -26.81
N LYS A 81 1.66 31.76 -27.60
CA LYS A 81 0.37 32.35 -27.19
C LYS A 81 -0.53 31.38 -26.46
N TRP A 82 -0.41 30.10 -26.72
CA TRP A 82 -1.25 29.03 -26.17
C TRP A 82 -0.41 28.06 -25.35
N ILE A 83 -1.06 27.43 -24.37
CA ILE A 83 -0.52 26.30 -23.61
C ILE A 83 -1.46 25.12 -23.82
N ALA A 84 -0.94 24.02 -24.37
CA ALA A 84 -1.62 22.74 -24.40
C ALA A 84 -1.25 21.95 -23.13
N PHE A 85 -2.21 21.28 -22.53
CA PHE A 85 -1.99 20.55 -21.29
C PHE A 85 -2.99 19.40 -21.11
N ASN A 86 -2.72 18.52 -20.16
CA ASN A 86 -3.64 17.47 -19.73
C ASN A 86 -4.50 17.92 -18.56
N SER A 87 -5.76 17.48 -18.54
CA SER A 87 -6.63 17.60 -17.37
C SER A 87 -7.59 16.42 -17.28
N ASN A 88 -7.78 15.89 -16.07
CA ASN A 88 -8.75 14.84 -15.77
C ASN A 88 -10.09 15.36 -15.26
N ARG A 89 -10.39 16.66 -15.44
CA ARG A 89 -11.64 17.32 -14.99
C ARG A 89 -12.93 16.68 -15.53
N ALA A 90 -12.83 15.89 -16.59
CA ALA A 90 -13.93 15.16 -17.21
C ALA A 90 -13.85 13.63 -17.02
N GLY A 91 -13.10 13.18 -16.01
CA GLY A 91 -12.90 11.76 -15.64
C GLY A 91 -11.55 11.21 -16.09
N SER A 92 -11.30 11.03 -17.38
CA SER A 92 -10.00 10.65 -17.94
C SER A 92 -9.16 11.87 -18.30
N ASN A 93 -7.84 11.67 -18.44
CA ASN A 93 -6.95 12.72 -18.95
C ASN A 93 -7.30 13.04 -20.41
N ASN A 94 -7.57 14.30 -20.68
CA ASN A 94 -7.86 14.82 -22.00
C ASN A 94 -6.95 15.99 -22.33
N VAL A 95 -6.83 16.29 -23.62
CA VAL A 95 -6.08 17.45 -24.14
C VAL A 95 -6.94 18.69 -24.02
N TYR A 96 -6.38 19.72 -23.40
CA TYR A 96 -6.95 21.08 -23.30
C TYR A 96 -5.96 22.09 -23.83
N ILE A 97 -6.48 23.25 -24.25
CA ILE A 97 -5.65 24.44 -24.53
C ILE A 97 -6.20 25.64 -23.73
N VAL A 98 -5.28 26.53 -23.36
CA VAL A 98 -5.62 27.81 -22.71
C VAL A 98 -4.66 28.89 -23.22
N SER A 99 -5.10 30.14 -23.24
CA SER A 99 -4.20 31.27 -23.51
C SER A 99 -3.13 31.37 -22.40
N LYS A 100 -1.89 31.74 -22.76
CA LYS A 100 -0.85 32.03 -21.75
C LYS A 100 -1.25 33.13 -20.76
N ASP A 101 -2.17 33.99 -21.17
CA ASP A 101 -2.66 35.07 -20.31
C ASP A 101 -3.78 34.61 -19.37
N GLY A 102 -4.23 33.37 -19.50
CA GLY A 102 -5.33 32.77 -18.76
C GLY A 102 -6.64 32.79 -19.53
N GLY A 103 -7.72 32.46 -18.87
CA GLY A 103 -9.06 32.34 -19.44
C GLY A 103 -9.62 30.93 -19.28
N GLU A 104 -10.75 30.66 -19.95
CA GLU A 104 -11.39 29.35 -19.88
C GLU A 104 -10.69 28.35 -20.81
N PRO A 105 -10.22 27.18 -20.28
CA PRO A 105 -9.60 26.15 -21.09
C PRO A 105 -10.59 25.46 -22.04
N LYS A 106 -10.21 25.33 -23.32
CA LYS A 106 -10.96 24.61 -24.34
C LYS A 106 -10.54 23.13 -24.38
N ARG A 107 -11.49 22.20 -24.20
CA ARG A 107 -11.26 20.77 -24.34
C ARG A 107 -11.21 20.38 -25.82
N LEU A 108 -10.24 19.53 -26.20
CA LEU A 108 -10.03 19.08 -27.57
C LEU A 108 -10.26 17.57 -27.76
N THR A 109 -10.07 16.74 -26.73
CA THR A 109 -10.29 15.28 -26.84
C THR A 109 -11.40 14.79 -25.92
N TRP A 110 -12.12 13.70 -26.32
CA TRP A 110 -13.32 13.21 -25.65
C TRP A 110 -13.31 11.69 -25.44
N HIS A 111 -12.19 11.04 -25.65
CA HIS A 111 -12.07 9.59 -25.51
C HIS A 111 -11.91 9.19 -24.03
N PRO A 112 -12.45 8.02 -23.59
CA PRO A 112 -12.29 7.55 -22.21
C PRO A 112 -10.83 7.14 -21.86
N SER A 113 -10.01 6.76 -22.86
CA SER A 113 -8.57 6.54 -22.64
C SER A 113 -7.83 7.85 -22.39
N ASN A 114 -6.73 7.75 -21.64
CA ASN A 114 -5.91 8.90 -21.32
C ASN A 114 -5.19 9.44 -22.56
N SER A 115 -5.37 10.72 -22.83
CA SER A 115 -4.62 11.46 -23.85
C SER A 115 -3.53 12.27 -23.16
N ILE A 116 -2.26 12.11 -23.54
CA ILE A 116 -1.10 12.74 -22.90
C ILE A 116 -0.43 13.68 -23.91
N VAL A 117 -0.45 15.00 -23.63
CA VAL A 117 0.20 16.01 -24.48
C VAL A 117 1.70 15.78 -24.55
N ARG A 118 2.27 15.88 -25.75
CA ARG A 118 3.70 15.69 -26.05
C ARG A 118 4.32 16.86 -26.83
N GLY A 119 3.52 17.81 -27.22
CA GLY A 119 4.00 19.00 -27.93
C GLY A 119 3.02 19.50 -28.98
N TRP A 120 3.57 20.19 -29.96
CA TRP A 120 2.85 20.83 -31.05
C TRP A 120 3.46 20.49 -32.41
N THR A 121 2.66 20.63 -33.47
CA THR A 121 3.21 20.72 -34.82
C THR A 121 3.92 22.04 -35.01
N ASN A 122 4.92 22.09 -35.92
CA ASN A 122 5.74 23.29 -36.15
C ASN A 122 4.92 24.51 -36.60
N ASP A 123 3.78 24.30 -37.26
CA ASP A 123 2.84 25.36 -37.68
C ASP A 123 1.90 25.85 -36.58
N GLY A 124 1.97 25.25 -35.39
CA GLY A 124 1.14 25.59 -34.25
C GLY A 124 -0.35 25.30 -34.39
N LYS A 125 -0.77 24.57 -35.42
CA LYS A 125 -2.20 24.32 -35.70
C LYS A 125 -2.71 23.03 -35.07
N HIS A 126 -1.80 22.13 -34.68
CA HIS A 126 -2.19 20.85 -34.07
C HIS A 126 -1.35 20.55 -32.84
N ILE A 127 -1.94 19.81 -31.92
CA ILE A 127 -1.29 19.31 -30.74
C ILE A 127 -0.93 17.85 -30.95
N LEU A 128 0.32 17.49 -30.65
CA LEU A 128 0.81 16.12 -30.58
C LEU A 128 0.48 15.52 -29.22
N PHE A 129 -0.12 14.34 -29.22
CA PHE A 129 -0.44 13.63 -27.98
C PHE A 129 -0.34 12.11 -28.12
N ALA A 130 -0.03 11.43 -27.03
CA ALA A 130 -0.04 9.98 -26.93
C ALA A 130 -1.40 9.48 -26.41
N ASN A 131 -1.88 8.35 -26.95
CA ASN A 131 -3.12 7.72 -26.53
C ASN A 131 -3.14 6.24 -26.92
N ASP A 132 -3.77 5.40 -26.11
CA ASP A 132 -3.89 3.95 -26.30
C ASP A 132 -5.20 3.49 -26.95
N ARG A 133 -5.98 4.43 -27.52
CA ARG A 133 -7.19 4.08 -28.31
C ARG A 133 -6.83 3.10 -29.43
N GLU A 134 -7.71 2.17 -29.72
CA GLU A 134 -7.55 1.21 -30.82
C GLU A 134 -6.40 0.20 -30.66
N THR A 135 -5.88 0.00 -29.45
CA THR A 135 -4.77 -0.94 -29.19
C THR A 135 -5.14 -2.09 -28.22
N ALA A 136 -6.46 -2.35 -28.04
CA ALA A 136 -6.93 -3.51 -27.29
C ALA A 136 -6.48 -4.84 -27.95
N PRO A 137 -6.30 -5.96 -27.21
CA PRO A 137 -6.54 -6.13 -25.78
C PRO A 137 -5.40 -5.74 -24.85
N ARG A 138 -4.21 -5.47 -25.37
CA ARG A 138 -3.09 -4.93 -24.62
C ARG A 138 -2.88 -3.47 -25.00
N PRO A 139 -3.35 -2.52 -24.20
CA PRO A 139 -3.22 -1.11 -24.50
C PRO A 139 -1.74 -0.69 -24.55
N TYR A 140 -1.39 0.01 -25.60
CA TYR A 140 -0.11 0.72 -25.75
C TYR A 140 -0.34 2.03 -26.47
N ASN A 141 0.44 3.05 -26.14
CA ASN A 141 0.29 4.38 -26.73
C ASN A 141 0.81 4.43 -28.16
N ARG A 142 0.10 5.22 -28.97
CA ARG A 142 0.52 5.71 -30.27
C ARG A 142 0.39 7.23 -30.31
N LEU A 143 1.13 7.89 -31.16
CA LEU A 143 1.05 9.33 -31.33
C LEU A 143 -0.07 9.71 -32.30
N TYR A 144 -0.80 10.72 -31.89
CA TYR A 144 -1.91 11.34 -32.63
C TYR A 144 -1.71 12.84 -32.69
N THR A 145 -2.37 13.49 -33.66
CA THR A 145 -2.52 14.94 -33.68
C THR A 145 -3.99 15.34 -33.61
N ILE A 146 -4.25 16.49 -33.00
CA ILE A 146 -5.58 17.12 -32.97
C ILE A 146 -5.47 18.61 -33.26
N SER A 147 -6.37 19.11 -34.11
CA SER A 147 -6.45 20.53 -34.41
C SER A 147 -6.85 21.37 -33.19
N ILE A 148 -6.32 22.57 -33.06
CA ILE A 148 -6.75 23.55 -32.03
C ILE A 148 -8.20 23.97 -32.20
N GLU A 149 -8.74 23.83 -33.39
CA GLU A 149 -10.18 24.06 -33.64
C GLU A 149 -11.05 22.90 -33.12
N GLY A 150 -10.50 21.76 -32.86
CA GLY A 150 -11.18 20.52 -32.53
C GLY A 150 -11.16 19.54 -33.71
N ASN A 151 -12.17 18.74 -33.91
CA ASN A 151 -12.31 17.66 -34.87
C ASN A 151 -11.79 16.31 -34.38
N SER A 152 -11.82 15.30 -35.25
CA SER A 152 -11.32 13.96 -34.94
C SER A 152 -9.80 13.92 -34.91
N PRO A 153 -9.17 13.28 -33.92
CA PRO A 153 -7.74 13.04 -33.90
C PRO A 153 -7.28 12.24 -35.12
N LYS A 154 -6.09 12.56 -35.62
CA LYS A 154 -5.43 11.83 -36.71
C LYS A 154 -4.30 10.99 -36.14
N LEU A 155 -4.29 9.69 -36.43
CA LEU A 155 -3.18 8.78 -36.11
C LEU A 155 -1.92 9.20 -36.87
N LEU A 156 -0.80 9.28 -36.17
CA LEU A 156 0.48 9.70 -36.73
C LEU A 156 1.47 8.54 -36.82
N THR A 157 1.53 7.68 -35.79
CA THR A 157 2.44 6.52 -35.77
C THR A 157 1.65 5.22 -35.75
N LYS A 158 2.10 4.21 -36.53
CA LYS A 158 1.46 2.88 -36.55
C LYS A 158 2.00 1.99 -35.42
N GLN A 159 3.25 2.18 -35.05
CA GLN A 159 3.93 1.45 -33.99
C GLN A 159 3.72 2.08 -32.62
N TRP A 160 4.14 1.36 -31.60
CA TRP A 160 4.21 1.85 -30.24
C TRP A 160 5.06 3.13 -30.16
N SER A 161 4.49 4.20 -29.58
CA SER A 161 5.14 5.50 -29.47
C SER A 161 4.58 6.24 -28.25
N GLN A 162 5.43 6.49 -27.28
CA GLN A 162 5.05 7.11 -26.01
C GLN A 162 5.28 8.62 -26.02
N ASP A 163 6.38 9.05 -26.63
CA ASP A 163 6.78 10.44 -26.74
C ASP A 163 7.35 10.72 -28.14
N GLY A 164 7.45 11.99 -28.51
CA GLY A 164 8.07 12.35 -29.77
C GLY A 164 8.09 13.84 -30.06
N SER A 165 8.95 14.22 -31.02
CA SER A 165 9.13 15.59 -31.44
C SER A 165 9.36 15.65 -32.95
N TYR A 166 8.78 16.66 -33.62
CA TYR A 166 8.94 16.88 -35.07
C TYR A 166 10.33 17.37 -35.43
N SER A 167 10.82 16.91 -36.60
CA SER A 167 11.95 17.54 -37.27
C SER A 167 11.57 18.98 -37.68
N PRO A 168 12.58 19.87 -37.86
CA PRO A 168 12.31 21.27 -38.26
C PRO A 168 11.51 21.43 -39.54
N ASP A 169 11.64 20.51 -40.49
CA ASP A 169 10.89 20.49 -41.76
C ASP A 169 9.50 19.82 -41.62
N GLY A 170 9.19 19.25 -40.45
CA GLY A 170 7.92 18.60 -40.16
C GLY A 170 7.68 17.26 -40.85
N LYS A 171 8.69 16.69 -41.54
CA LYS A 171 8.54 15.41 -42.27
C LYS A 171 8.87 14.18 -41.45
N GLN A 172 9.64 14.34 -40.42
CA GLN A 172 10.08 13.25 -39.55
C GLN A 172 9.66 13.51 -38.09
N LEU A 173 9.61 12.44 -37.33
CA LEU A 173 9.48 12.46 -35.87
C LEU A 173 10.65 11.71 -35.27
N VAL A 174 11.25 12.24 -34.22
CA VAL A 174 11.98 11.38 -33.29
C VAL A 174 10.98 10.88 -32.26
N ILE A 175 10.96 9.57 -32.03
CA ILE A 175 10.00 8.94 -31.10
C ILE A 175 10.71 8.07 -30.07
N ASP A 176 10.10 7.98 -28.91
CA ASP A 176 10.38 7.03 -27.84
C ASP A 176 9.28 5.98 -27.80
N LYS A 177 9.64 4.70 -27.87
CA LYS A 177 8.67 3.58 -27.75
C LYS A 177 8.30 3.26 -26.33
N MET A 178 9.19 3.52 -25.39
CA MET A 178 9.04 3.13 -24.00
C MET A 178 8.65 4.34 -23.16
N ASP A 179 7.54 4.25 -22.49
CA ASP A 179 7.38 5.02 -21.26
C ASP A 179 8.33 4.42 -20.22
N ARG A 180 8.92 5.25 -19.42
CA ARG A 180 9.60 4.85 -18.19
C ARG A 180 8.53 4.33 -17.23
N TRP A 181 8.03 3.13 -17.50
CA TRP A 181 6.92 2.53 -16.77
C TRP A 181 7.32 2.03 -15.38
N ASP A 182 8.63 1.82 -15.19
CA ASP A 182 9.19 1.47 -13.89
C ASP A 182 10.26 2.50 -13.49
N VAL A 183 9.85 3.45 -12.70
CA VAL A 183 10.74 4.53 -12.19
C VAL A 183 11.85 4.00 -11.27
N GLU A 184 11.71 2.76 -10.79
CA GLU A 184 12.69 2.11 -9.92
C GLU A 184 13.85 1.50 -10.72
N TRP A 185 13.67 1.26 -12.00
CA TRP A 185 14.69 0.66 -12.87
C TRP A 185 15.73 1.68 -13.35
N ARG A 186 16.34 2.33 -12.40
CA ARG A 186 17.48 3.21 -12.70
C ARG A 186 18.65 2.38 -13.20
N ALA A 187 19.32 2.88 -14.26
CA ALA A 187 20.44 2.22 -14.90
C ALA A 187 20.15 0.78 -15.38
N TYR A 188 18.91 0.48 -15.70
CA TYR A 188 18.51 -0.81 -16.26
C TYR A 188 19.18 -1.02 -17.64
N ARG A 189 19.73 -2.22 -17.87
CA ARG A 189 20.44 -2.59 -19.10
C ARG A 189 19.83 -3.79 -19.81
N GLY A 190 18.56 -4.09 -19.52
CA GLY A 190 17.87 -5.23 -20.10
C GLY A 190 17.19 -4.92 -21.44
N GLY A 191 16.59 -5.95 -22.03
CA GLY A 191 15.99 -5.91 -23.36
C GLY A 191 14.72 -5.04 -23.50
N GLN A 192 14.22 -4.47 -22.42
CA GLN A 192 13.10 -3.53 -22.48
C GLN A 192 13.53 -2.11 -22.84
N ASN A 193 14.80 -1.76 -22.68
CA ASN A 193 15.33 -0.50 -23.18
C ASN A 193 15.43 -0.55 -24.69
N THR A 194 14.73 0.34 -25.35
CA THR A 194 14.72 0.47 -26.82
C THR A 194 15.41 1.74 -27.26
N PRO A 195 16.06 1.76 -28.43
CA PRO A 195 16.62 2.99 -28.98
C PRO A 195 15.54 3.99 -29.33
N LEU A 196 15.87 5.27 -29.30
CA LEU A 196 15.09 6.29 -29.96
C LEU A 196 15.05 6.04 -31.47
N ILE A 197 13.98 6.46 -32.11
CA ILE A 197 13.74 6.20 -33.53
C ILE A 197 13.42 7.49 -34.24
N ILE A 198 14.10 7.73 -35.38
CA ILE A 198 13.66 8.72 -36.36
C ILE A 198 12.70 8.03 -37.31
N LEU A 199 11.45 8.48 -37.32
CA LEU A 199 10.36 7.96 -38.12
C LEU A 199 10.02 8.95 -39.23
N ASP A 200 10.05 8.51 -40.49
CA ASP A 200 9.46 9.26 -41.59
C ASP A 200 7.96 9.16 -41.54
N ILE A 201 7.26 10.31 -41.51
CA ILE A 201 5.81 10.35 -41.24
C ILE A 201 5.00 9.77 -42.42
N GLU A 202 5.46 9.97 -43.64
CA GLU A 202 4.73 9.53 -44.82
C GLU A 202 4.97 8.04 -45.11
N THR A 203 6.23 7.62 -45.12
CA THR A 203 6.64 6.26 -45.49
C THR A 203 6.59 5.30 -44.30
N GLN A 204 6.61 5.80 -43.06
CA GLN A 204 6.75 5.05 -41.81
C GLN A 204 8.06 4.26 -41.70
N ASN A 205 9.10 4.68 -42.46
CA ASN A 205 10.43 4.10 -42.36
C ASN A 205 11.13 4.56 -41.07
N GLU A 206 11.81 3.64 -40.40
CA GLU A 206 12.47 3.85 -39.12
C GLU A 206 14.01 3.89 -39.28
N ILE A 207 14.67 4.83 -38.59
CA ILE A 207 16.13 4.87 -38.40
C ILE A 207 16.38 4.86 -36.90
N LEU A 208 17.08 3.83 -36.42
CA LEU A 208 17.39 3.68 -34.98
C LEU A 208 18.57 4.58 -34.61
N LEU A 209 18.48 5.27 -33.47
CA LEU A 209 19.62 5.96 -32.88
C LEU A 209 20.55 4.96 -32.18
N PRO A 210 21.85 5.26 -32.06
CA PRO A 210 22.79 4.42 -31.31
C PRO A 210 22.35 4.27 -29.84
N ASN A 211 22.23 3.02 -29.40
CA ASN A 211 21.83 2.69 -28.04
C ASN A 211 22.58 1.41 -27.58
N GLU A 212 23.03 1.38 -26.33
CA GLU A 212 23.70 0.25 -25.69
C GLU A 212 22.86 -0.31 -24.52
N HIS A 213 21.59 -0.55 -24.78
CA HIS A 213 20.60 -0.94 -23.76
C HIS A 213 20.46 0.10 -22.63
N THR A 214 20.69 1.36 -22.95
CA THR A 214 20.53 2.48 -22.03
C THR A 214 19.10 3.01 -22.08
N THR A 215 18.66 3.66 -21.00
CA THR A 215 17.36 4.35 -20.96
C THR A 215 17.50 5.68 -21.69
N ASP A 216 17.03 5.75 -22.93
CA ASP A 216 16.99 6.96 -23.76
C ASP A 216 15.54 7.41 -23.90
N ILE A 217 15.19 8.57 -23.35
CA ILE A 217 13.79 9.04 -23.24
C ILE A 217 13.67 10.55 -23.51
N GLN A 218 12.43 10.99 -23.70
CA GLN A 218 12.05 12.40 -23.91
C GLN A 218 12.86 13.08 -25.01
N PRO A 219 12.77 12.54 -26.23
CA PRO A 219 13.48 13.11 -27.36
C PRO A 219 12.86 14.45 -27.80
N MET A 220 13.69 15.41 -28.03
CA MET A 220 13.32 16.73 -28.54
C MET A 220 14.20 17.08 -29.73
N TRP A 221 13.60 17.33 -30.89
CA TRP A 221 14.32 17.78 -32.06
C TRP A 221 14.43 19.31 -32.08
N LEU A 222 15.62 19.84 -31.96
CA LEU A 222 15.89 21.28 -31.91
C LEU A 222 17.02 21.65 -32.89
N GLY A 223 16.71 22.42 -33.94
CA GLY A 223 17.64 22.75 -34.98
C GLY A 223 18.14 21.48 -35.72
N ASP A 224 19.46 21.31 -35.83
CA ASP A 224 20.12 20.19 -36.50
C ASP A 224 20.33 18.96 -35.57
N LYS A 225 19.89 19.01 -34.33
CA LYS A 225 20.16 17.98 -33.34
C LYS A 225 18.88 17.50 -32.60
N ILE A 226 18.96 16.26 -32.19
CA ILE A 226 17.97 15.63 -31.27
C ILE A 226 18.62 15.64 -29.89
N TYR A 227 17.95 16.29 -28.91
CA TYR A 227 18.33 16.26 -27.51
C TYR A 227 17.46 15.27 -26.80
N PHE A 228 17.98 14.55 -25.80
CA PHE A 228 17.25 13.55 -25.05
C PHE A 228 17.92 13.28 -23.70
N LEU A 229 17.21 12.64 -22.79
CA LEU A 229 17.75 12.17 -21.53
C LEU A 229 18.28 10.76 -21.70
N SER A 230 19.49 10.52 -21.16
CA SER A 230 20.10 9.19 -21.17
C SER A 230 20.90 8.92 -19.91
N ASP A 231 20.82 7.68 -19.42
CA ASP A 231 21.56 7.17 -18.27
C ASP A 231 22.83 6.40 -18.67
N ARG A 232 23.43 6.69 -19.82
CA ARG A 232 24.64 6.03 -20.33
C ARG A 232 25.81 6.03 -19.35
N ASP A 233 25.93 7.07 -18.53
CA ASP A 233 26.91 7.22 -17.46
C ASP A 233 26.34 6.99 -16.05
N LEU A 234 25.27 6.18 -15.94
CA LEU A 234 24.53 5.80 -14.72
C LEU A 234 23.70 6.91 -14.08
N VAL A 235 23.86 8.15 -14.51
CA VAL A 235 23.03 9.29 -14.11
C VAL A 235 22.34 9.83 -15.37
N ALA A 236 21.03 10.05 -15.29
CA ALA A 236 20.31 10.62 -16.43
C ALA A 236 20.79 12.06 -16.69
N ASN A 237 21.50 12.22 -17.78
CA ASN A 237 22.05 13.47 -18.28
C ASN A 237 21.44 13.83 -19.65
N ILE A 238 21.62 15.08 -20.07
CA ILE A 238 21.22 15.54 -21.40
C ILE A 238 22.28 15.13 -22.41
N TRP A 239 21.84 14.46 -23.46
CA TRP A 239 22.63 14.04 -24.61
C TRP A 239 22.11 14.66 -25.90
N SER A 240 22.90 14.73 -26.93
CA SER A 240 22.48 15.14 -28.26
C SER A 240 22.98 14.21 -29.34
N TYR A 241 22.17 14.01 -30.38
CA TYR A 241 22.52 13.28 -31.59
C TYR A 241 22.25 14.16 -32.79
N ASN A 242 23.24 14.24 -33.71
CA ASN A 242 23.08 14.93 -34.99
C ASN A 242 22.80 13.89 -36.09
N PRO A 243 21.60 13.86 -36.70
CA PRO A 243 21.26 12.87 -37.72
C PRO A 243 22.14 12.90 -38.98
N ALA A 244 22.63 14.07 -39.39
CA ALA A 244 23.43 14.23 -40.60
C ALA A 244 24.89 13.73 -40.42
N THR A 245 25.49 14.07 -39.27
CA THR A 245 26.89 13.68 -38.99
C THR A 245 27.00 12.40 -38.17
N LYS A 246 25.89 11.89 -37.64
CA LYS A 246 25.80 10.75 -36.70
C LYS A 246 26.59 10.97 -35.39
N ALA A 247 26.93 12.21 -35.06
CA ALA A 247 27.66 12.54 -33.84
C ALA A 247 26.74 12.47 -32.63
N LEU A 248 27.14 11.66 -31.64
CA LEU A 248 26.52 11.53 -30.35
C LEU A 248 27.37 12.22 -29.28
N ASN A 249 26.79 13.17 -28.52
CA ASN A 249 27.53 13.96 -27.55
C ASN A 249 26.80 14.07 -26.24
N GLN A 250 27.54 13.96 -25.14
CA GLN A 250 27.02 14.27 -23.80
C GLN A 250 27.07 15.79 -23.58
N ILE A 251 25.93 16.39 -23.27
CA ILE A 251 25.78 17.83 -23.04
C ILE A 251 26.00 18.20 -21.57
N THR A 252 25.44 17.40 -20.64
CA THR A 252 25.65 17.61 -19.22
C THR A 252 26.37 16.42 -18.59
N LYS A 253 27.13 16.68 -17.50
CA LYS A 253 27.93 15.68 -16.80
C LYS A 253 27.63 15.76 -15.29
N PHE A 254 26.34 15.79 -14.94
CA PHE A 254 25.92 15.81 -13.55
C PHE A 254 26.20 14.47 -12.89
N LYS A 255 26.46 14.52 -11.59
CA LYS A 255 26.61 13.35 -10.71
C LYS A 255 25.58 13.44 -9.59
N GLY A 256 25.19 12.30 -9.05
CA GLY A 256 24.25 12.20 -7.95
C GLY A 256 22.81 12.13 -8.43
N SER A 257 22.15 13.26 -8.68
CA SER A 257 20.76 13.29 -9.12
C SER A 257 20.57 13.37 -10.62
N ASP A 258 19.52 12.73 -11.09
CA ASP A 258 19.12 12.69 -12.50
C ASP A 258 18.50 14.01 -12.96
N VAL A 259 18.68 14.34 -14.24
CA VAL A 259 17.77 15.22 -14.98
C VAL A 259 16.47 14.46 -15.25
N LYS A 260 15.32 15.06 -14.95
CA LYS A 260 14.04 14.34 -14.99
C LYS A 260 13.08 14.72 -16.11
N TRP A 261 13.18 15.93 -16.59
CA TRP A 261 12.33 16.46 -17.66
C TRP A 261 13.17 17.35 -18.56
N LEU A 262 12.91 17.32 -19.85
CA LEU A 262 13.64 18.10 -20.84
C LEU A 262 12.69 18.74 -21.83
N SER A 263 12.79 20.03 -22.01
CA SER A 263 12.20 20.75 -23.12
C SER A 263 13.16 21.87 -23.60
N GLY A 264 12.80 22.59 -24.64
CA GLY A 264 13.64 23.69 -25.11
C GLY A 264 13.08 24.41 -26.32
N LYS A 265 13.66 25.58 -26.56
CA LYS A 265 13.37 26.41 -27.72
C LYS A 265 14.63 27.12 -28.19
N ASP A 266 14.86 27.17 -29.48
CA ASP A 266 16.01 27.83 -30.15
C ASP A 266 17.36 27.40 -29.56
N HIS A 267 17.97 28.22 -28.73
CA HIS A 267 19.27 27.96 -28.11
C HIS A 267 19.19 27.70 -26.59
N THR A 268 17.97 27.52 -26.04
CA THR A 268 17.76 27.37 -24.61
C THR A 268 17.07 26.06 -24.31
N LEU A 269 17.69 25.22 -23.50
CA LEU A 269 17.04 24.06 -22.85
C LEU A 269 16.46 24.46 -21.51
N VAL A 270 15.36 23.82 -21.11
CA VAL A 270 14.78 23.86 -19.77
C VAL A 270 14.64 22.44 -19.25
N TYR A 271 14.96 22.22 -17.98
CA TYR A 271 14.90 20.88 -17.38
C TYR A 271 14.73 20.92 -15.86
N GLU A 272 14.32 19.79 -15.30
CA GLU A 272 14.21 19.56 -13.86
C GLU A 272 15.47 18.89 -13.33
N ARG A 273 15.98 19.39 -12.19
CA ARG A 273 17.02 18.73 -11.41
C ARG A 273 17.00 19.21 -9.95
N ASP A 274 17.27 18.31 -9.00
CA ASP A 274 17.34 18.61 -7.55
C ASP A 274 16.07 19.28 -6.98
N GLY A 275 14.93 19.05 -7.63
CA GLY A 275 13.64 19.65 -7.26
C GLY A 275 13.45 21.09 -7.76
N PHE A 276 14.35 21.62 -8.60
CA PHE A 276 14.27 22.96 -9.19
C PHE A 276 14.25 22.89 -10.73
N LEU A 277 13.78 23.97 -11.35
CA LEU A 277 13.90 24.18 -12.78
C LEU A 277 15.21 24.87 -13.12
N HIS A 278 15.80 24.46 -14.22
CA HIS A 278 17.04 25.01 -14.74
C HIS A 278 16.87 25.39 -16.20
N THR A 279 17.55 26.45 -16.63
CA THR A 279 17.75 26.73 -18.04
C THR A 279 19.23 26.53 -18.41
N MET A 280 19.48 26.13 -19.65
CA MET A 280 20.84 26.03 -20.21
C MET A 280 20.88 26.65 -21.57
N ASN A 281 21.85 27.53 -21.79
CA ASN A 281 22.19 27.99 -23.14
C ASN A 281 23.06 26.95 -23.85
N ILE A 282 22.58 26.42 -24.96
CA ILE A 282 23.22 25.33 -25.70
C ILE A 282 24.60 25.75 -26.25
N SER A 283 24.73 27.03 -26.72
CA SER A 283 25.95 27.50 -27.32
C SER A 283 27.10 27.70 -26.34
N THR A 284 26.77 28.09 -25.09
CA THR A 284 27.77 28.35 -24.05
C THR A 284 27.93 27.22 -23.06
N GLY A 285 26.95 26.29 -22.99
CA GLY A 285 26.88 25.24 -21.98
C GLY A 285 26.56 25.76 -20.58
N LYS A 286 26.25 27.06 -20.41
CA LYS A 286 25.98 27.66 -19.11
C LYS A 286 24.58 27.27 -18.64
N SER A 287 24.50 26.56 -17.50
CA SER A 287 23.26 26.24 -16.80
C SER A 287 22.99 27.23 -15.68
N THR A 288 21.73 27.57 -15.45
CA THR A 288 21.27 28.49 -14.40
C THR A 288 20.02 27.92 -13.75
N GLN A 289 20.03 27.80 -12.42
CA GLN A 289 18.83 27.47 -11.63
C GLN A 289 17.87 28.66 -11.63
N LEU A 290 16.61 28.39 -11.82
CA LEU A 290 15.55 29.41 -11.76
C LEU A 290 15.05 29.56 -10.32
N ASN A 291 14.97 30.79 -9.85
CA ASN A 291 14.46 31.10 -8.54
C ASN A 291 13.01 31.59 -8.66
N ILE A 292 12.07 30.65 -8.73
CA ILE A 292 10.64 30.92 -8.90
C ILE A 292 9.94 30.75 -7.56
N ASN A 293 9.15 31.75 -7.14
CA ASN A 293 8.36 31.71 -5.92
C ASN A 293 6.88 31.58 -6.27
N VAL A 294 6.31 30.41 -5.96
CA VAL A 294 4.89 30.17 -6.13
C VAL A 294 4.16 30.58 -4.86
N VAL A 295 3.25 31.51 -5.02
CA VAL A 295 2.34 31.97 -3.96
C VAL A 295 0.90 31.81 -4.46
N GLY A 296 0.06 31.17 -3.69
CA GLY A 296 -1.34 30.98 -4.05
C GLY A 296 -2.13 30.22 -3.00
N ASP A 297 -3.43 30.29 -3.13
CA ASP A 297 -4.35 29.48 -2.35
C ASP A 297 -4.38 28.06 -2.91
N PHE A 298 -4.30 27.08 -2.00
CA PHE A 298 -4.39 25.66 -2.32
C PHE A 298 -5.55 25.02 -1.55
N PRO A 299 -6.80 25.15 -2.03
CA PRO A 299 -8.00 24.67 -1.33
C PRO A 299 -7.96 23.17 -1.01
N TRP A 300 -7.21 22.39 -1.79
CA TRP A 300 -7.01 20.98 -1.53
C TRP A 300 -6.06 20.68 -0.36
N ALA A 301 -5.25 21.67 0.08
CA ALA A 301 -4.36 21.56 1.25
C ALA A 301 -5.04 22.05 2.54
N GLU A 302 -6.17 22.73 2.45
CA GLU A 302 -6.90 23.23 3.62
C GLU A 302 -7.44 22.08 4.47
N THR A 303 -7.51 22.34 5.78
CA THR A 303 -8.14 21.40 6.72
C THR A 303 -9.65 21.39 6.49
N LYS A 304 -10.21 20.23 6.17
CA LYS A 304 -11.64 20.06 5.90
C LYS A 304 -12.16 18.69 6.33
N TRP A 305 -13.46 18.57 6.43
CA TRP A 305 -14.11 17.30 6.64
C TRP A 305 -14.09 16.48 5.35
N GLU A 306 -13.65 15.23 5.47
CA GLU A 306 -13.57 14.26 4.37
C GLU A 306 -14.28 12.97 4.75
N ASP A 307 -15.03 12.40 3.80
CA ASP A 307 -15.58 11.06 3.92
C ASP A 307 -14.49 10.03 3.57
N VAL A 308 -14.05 9.29 4.59
CA VAL A 308 -12.99 8.27 4.45
C VAL A 308 -13.53 6.83 4.50
N SER A 309 -14.83 6.65 4.36
CA SER A 309 -15.52 5.34 4.43
C SER A 309 -14.96 4.31 3.43
N ASN A 310 -14.54 4.77 2.25
CA ASN A 310 -13.99 3.91 1.19
C ASN A 310 -12.50 3.57 1.38
N SER A 311 -11.82 4.18 2.36
CA SER A 311 -10.39 3.97 2.63
C SER A 311 -10.13 2.98 3.76
N THR A 312 -11.14 2.20 4.18
CA THR A 312 -11.05 1.22 5.25
C THR A 312 -10.06 0.09 4.90
N ARG A 313 -9.09 -0.17 5.79
CA ARG A 313 -8.03 -1.17 5.60
C ARG A 313 -8.20 -2.42 6.47
N SER A 314 -8.65 -2.25 7.71
CA SER A 314 -8.92 -3.35 8.64
C SER A 314 -10.19 -3.07 9.43
N ALA A 315 -10.89 -4.13 9.81
CA ALA A 315 -12.12 -4.04 10.61
C ALA A 315 -12.34 -5.31 11.42
N SER A 316 -12.86 -5.16 12.65
CA SER A 316 -13.31 -6.26 13.49
C SER A 316 -14.46 -5.84 14.39
N LEU A 317 -15.26 -6.82 14.88
CA LEU A 317 -16.34 -6.58 15.82
C LEU A 317 -15.84 -6.61 17.26
N SER A 318 -16.49 -5.82 18.11
CA SER A 318 -16.39 -5.96 19.57
C SER A 318 -16.84 -7.37 20.01
N PRO A 319 -16.39 -7.90 21.16
CA PRO A 319 -16.69 -9.28 21.59
C PRO A 319 -18.18 -9.61 21.63
N ASN A 320 -19.03 -8.63 21.94
CA ASN A 320 -20.49 -8.79 21.97
C ASN A 320 -21.19 -8.47 20.64
N GLY A 321 -20.42 -8.14 19.56
CA GLY A 321 -20.96 -7.85 18.23
C GLY A 321 -21.72 -6.53 18.09
N LYS A 322 -21.60 -5.60 19.06
CA LYS A 322 -22.37 -4.34 19.06
C LYS A 322 -21.73 -3.20 18.32
N ARG A 323 -20.40 -3.17 18.22
CA ARG A 323 -19.65 -2.16 17.48
C ARG A 323 -18.57 -2.81 16.62
N ALA A 324 -18.26 -2.20 15.48
CA ALA A 324 -17.08 -2.52 14.72
C ALA A 324 -15.99 -1.48 15.00
N ILE A 325 -14.71 -1.90 15.02
CA ILE A 325 -13.57 -1.01 14.98
C ILE A 325 -12.99 -1.06 13.56
N MET A 326 -12.60 0.10 13.02
CA MET A 326 -12.11 0.23 11.65
C MET A 326 -10.91 1.16 11.60
N GLN A 327 -9.93 0.79 10.80
CA GLN A 327 -8.84 1.68 10.40
C GLN A 327 -9.18 2.32 9.06
N SER A 328 -9.14 3.64 8.99
CA SER A 328 -9.31 4.37 7.73
C SER A 328 -8.43 5.60 7.70
N ARG A 329 -7.62 5.74 6.64
CA ARG A 329 -6.75 6.87 6.34
C ARG A 329 -5.90 7.36 7.53
N GLY A 330 -5.30 6.41 8.26
CA GLY A 330 -4.42 6.72 9.40
C GLY A 330 -5.14 6.94 10.73
N ASP A 331 -6.47 7.00 10.75
CA ASP A 331 -7.25 7.10 11.99
C ASP A 331 -8.02 5.82 12.32
N ILE A 332 -8.36 5.67 13.59
CA ILE A 332 -9.16 4.57 14.13
C ILE A 332 -10.57 5.06 14.41
N PHE A 333 -11.55 4.30 13.92
CA PHE A 333 -12.97 4.60 14.09
C PHE A 333 -13.70 3.45 14.78
N THR A 334 -14.73 3.77 15.55
CA THR A 334 -15.73 2.78 16.00
C THR A 334 -17.07 3.07 15.33
N VAL A 335 -17.72 2.00 14.84
CA VAL A 335 -18.98 2.07 14.09
C VAL A 335 -20.03 1.22 14.79
N PRO A 336 -21.19 1.75 15.16
CA PRO A 336 -22.24 0.95 15.80
C PRO A 336 -22.90 0.02 14.77
N VAL A 337 -23.28 -1.17 15.23
CA VAL A 337 -24.03 -2.14 14.42
C VAL A 337 -25.51 -1.74 14.33
N GLU A 338 -26.07 -1.14 15.38
CA GLU A 338 -27.49 -0.80 15.44
C GLU A 338 -27.75 0.62 15.95
N PHE A 339 -27.23 1.00 17.13
CA PHE A 339 -27.56 2.27 17.79
C PHE A 339 -26.33 3.15 18.01
N GLY A 340 -26.50 4.45 17.80
CA GLY A 340 -25.48 5.49 17.98
C GLY A 340 -24.77 5.87 16.71
N ASP A 341 -23.72 6.68 16.83
CA ASP A 341 -22.95 7.23 15.71
C ASP A 341 -21.57 6.60 15.61
N ALA A 342 -20.99 6.68 14.39
CA ALA A 342 -19.58 6.41 14.17
C ALA A 342 -18.75 7.48 14.88
N ARG A 343 -17.62 7.08 15.48
CA ARG A 343 -16.70 7.97 16.18
C ARG A 343 -15.30 7.81 15.64
N ASN A 344 -14.62 8.92 15.40
CA ASN A 344 -13.17 8.94 15.23
C ASN A 344 -12.55 8.89 16.63
N ILE A 345 -11.70 7.89 16.90
CA ILE A 345 -11.10 7.66 18.22
C ILE A 345 -9.78 8.42 18.38
N THR A 346 -9.03 8.58 17.27
CA THR A 346 -7.66 9.10 17.31
C THR A 346 -7.56 10.55 16.90
N GLU A 347 -8.38 11.00 15.95
CA GLU A 347 -8.42 12.39 15.44
C GLU A 347 -7.02 12.94 15.10
N SER A 348 -6.19 12.17 14.37
CA SER A 348 -4.75 12.38 14.29
C SER A 348 -4.21 12.46 12.87
N SER A 349 -4.60 13.50 12.10
CA SER A 349 -4.17 13.65 10.68
C SER A 349 -2.65 13.56 10.44
N GLY A 350 -1.83 13.83 11.46
CA GLY A 350 -0.36 13.80 11.37
C GLY A 350 0.27 12.51 11.92
N THR A 351 -0.51 11.45 12.09
CA THR A 351 -0.07 10.14 12.62
C THR A 351 -0.62 9.01 11.77
N ALA A 352 0.07 7.89 11.75
CA ALA A 352 -0.42 6.65 11.16
C ALA A 352 -0.83 5.68 12.28
N ASP A 353 -2.12 5.67 12.60
CA ASP A 353 -2.72 4.72 13.54
C ASP A 353 -3.20 3.48 12.80
N ARG A 354 -2.73 2.28 13.20
CA ARG A 354 -2.86 1.06 12.41
C ARG A 354 -3.24 -0.15 13.24
N ARG A 355 -3.92 -1.12 12.59
CA ARG A 355 -4.20 -2.45 13.14
C ARG A 355 -4.93 -2.43 14.48
N PRO A 356 -6.09 -1.75 14.58
CA PRO A 356 -6.82 -1.71 15.84
C PRO A 356 -7.43 -3.07 16.21
N ILE A 357 -7.40 -3.38 17.50
CA ILE A 357 -8.00 -4.59 18.09
C ILE A 357 -8.82 -4.25 19.34
N TRP A 358 -9.84 -5.04 19.61
CA TRP A 358 -10.63 -4.97 20.83
C TRP A 358 -9.98 -5.75 21.97
N SER A 359 -10.14 -5.23 23.20
CA SER A 359 -9.92 -6.03 24.41
C SER A 359 -10.95 -7.18 24.49
N PRO A 360 -10.66 -8.28 25.19
CA PRO A 360 -11.60 -9.39 25.36
C PRO A 360 -12.92 -9.00 26.01
N GLU A 361 -12.90 -8.02 26.90
CA GLU A 361 -14.10 -7.47 27.55
C GLU A 361 -14.82 -6.43 26.68
N GLY A 362 -14.15 -5.88 25.67
CA GLY A 362 -14.70 -4.87 24.76
C GLY A 362 -14.78 -3.46 25.35
N ASP A 363 -14.14 -3.22 26.48
CA ASP A 363 -14.07 -1.92 27.15
C ASP A 363 -12.93 -1.06 26.61
N LYS A 364 -11.87 -1.69 26.06
CA LYS A 364 -10.69 -1.04 25.54
C LYS A 364 -10.40 -1.42 24.09
N ILE A 365 -9.62 -0.57 23.45
CA ILE A 365 -9.03 -0.79 22.13
C ILE A 365 -7.53 -0.58 22.20
N ALA A 366 -6.79 -1.32 21.38
CA ALA A 366 -5.35 -1.15 21.19
C ALA A 366 -5.04 -1.04 19.72
N TRP A 367 -3.99 -0.26 19.37
CA TRP A 367 -3.51 -0.09 18.00
C TRP A 367 -2.04 0.31 18.00
N PHE A 368 -1.38 0.21 16.86
CA PHE A 368 -0.03 0.75 16.67
C PHE A 368 -0.10 2.17 16.12
N SER A 369 0.73 3.07 16.66
CA SER A 369 0.79 4.48 16.27
C SER A 369 2.23 4.95 16.12
N ASP A 370 2.51 5.78 15.12
CA ASP A 370 3.80 6.44 14.94
C ASP A 370 3.83 7.87 15.49
N LYS A 371 3.01 8.17 16.48
CA LYS A 371 2.76 9.49 17.05
C LYS A 371 4.04 10.27 17.41
N ASP A 372 5.08 9.58 17.89
CA ASP A 372 6.37 10.22 18.20
C ASP A 372 7.26 10.37 16.97
N ARG A 373 6.86 9.84 15.80
CA ARG A 373 7.62 9.86 14.53
C ARG A 373 9.01 9.21 14.58
N LYS A 374 9.34 8.51 15.68
CA LYS A 374 10.57 7.75 15.86
C LYS A 374 10.46 6.27 15.51
N GLY A 375 9.26 5.77 15.44
CA GLY A 375 8.85 4.40 15.21
C GLY A 375 7.43 4.20 15.71
N TYR A 376 6.97 2.97 15.74
CA TYR A 376 5.63 2.65 16.25
C TYR A 376 5.66 2.31 17.73
N ALA A 377 4.60 2.68 18.44
CA ALA A 377 4.29 2.25 19.80
C ALA A 377 2.91 1.60 19.83
N LEU A 378 2.65 0.76 20.82
CA LEU A 378 1.32 0.24 21.08
C LEU A 378 0.55 1.26 21.92
N MET A 379 -0.61 1.66 21.44
CA MET A 379 -1.53 2.56 22.12
C MET A 379 -2.69 1.77 22.72
N LEU A 380 -3.15 2.19 23.89
CA LEU A 380 -4.28 1.60 24.61
C LEU A 380 -5.22 2.70 25.08
N SER A 381 -6.51 2.62 24.76
CA SER A 381 -7.53 3.59 25.15
C SER A 381 -8.84 2.90 25.49
N ASP A 382 -9.71 3.60 26.18
CA ASP A 382 -11.11 3.20 26.33
C ASP A 382 -11.84 3.22 24.99
N GLN A 383 -12.87 2.41 24.83
CA GLN A 383 -13.59 2.24 23.56
C GLN A 383 -14.27 3.51 23.04
N ASP A 384 -14.51 4.49 23.89
CA ASP A 384 -15.15 5.76 23.53
C ASP A 384 -14.18 6.82 23.02
N GLY A 385 -12.86 6.63 23.23
CA GLY A 385 -11.80 7.54 22.80
C GLY A 385 -11.74 8.84 23.61
N LEU A 386 -12.42 8.94 24.74
CA LEU A 386 -12.47 10.17 25.55
C LEU A 386 -11.27 10.28 26.51
N SER A 387 -10.67 9.17 26.88
CA SER A 387 -9.47 9.14 27.72
C SER A 387 -8.20 9.33 26.90
N LYS A 388 -7.17 9.93 27.51
CA LYS A 388 -5.84 9.99 26.88
C LYS A 388 -5.27 8.58 26.72
N PRO A 389 -4.87 8.16 25.51
CA PRO A 389 -4.29 6.85 25.29
C PRO A 389 -3.03 6.61 26.12
N GLU A 390 -2.92 5.43 26.71
CA GLU A 390 -1.68 4.94 27.29
C GLU A 390 -0.73 4.52 26.19
N VAL A 391 0.56 4.91 26.30
CA VAL A 391 1.60 4.55 25.34
C VAL A 391 2.43 3.42 25.93
N ILE A 392 2.52 2.30 25.22
CA ILE A 392 3.29 1.13 25.60
C ILE A 392 4.40 0.93 24.54
N SER A 393 5.65 0.99 24.98
CA SER A 393 6.78 0.72 24.10
C SER A 393 6.74 -0.70 23.56
N ILE A 394 7.11 -0.87 22.29
CA ILE A 394 7.34 -2.18 21.68
C ILE A 394 8.83 -2.54 21.61
N GLY A 395 9.65 -1.88 22.42
CA GLY A 395 11.09 -2.12 22.55
C GLY A 395 11.86 -1.59 21.34
N GLU A 396 12.76 -2.40 20.81
CA GLU A 396 13.55 -2.08 19.62
C GLU A 396 12.80 -2.23 18.31
N SER A 397 11.57 -2.74 18.32
CA SER A 397 10.73 -2.88 17.10
C SER A 397 10.37 -1.50 16.54
N LYS A 398 10.57 -1.30 15.24
CA LYS A 398 10.22 -0.07 14.52
C LYS A 398 8.85 -0.12 13.89
N LEU A 399 8.41 -1.32 13.48
CA LEU A 399 7.11 -1.64 12.93
C LEU A 399 6.56 -2.91 13.56
N ALA A 400 5.23 -3.06 13.57
CA ALA A 400 4.58 -4.25 14.07
C ALA A 400 3.31 -4.59 13.27
N TRP A 401 3.05 -5.90 13.16
CA TRP A 401 1.91 -6.47 12.43
C TRP A 401 1.14 -7.46 13.29
N ASN A 402 -0.08 -7.74 12.89
CA ASN A 402 -0.95 -8.80 13.39
C ASN A 402 -1.08 -8.82 14.92
N PRO A 403 -1.43 -7.67 15.56
CA PRO A 403 -1.64 -7.66 17.00
C PRO A 403 -2.82 -8.55 17.35
N ILE A 404 -2.65 -9.37 18.38
CA ILE A 404 -3.73 -10.17 18.95
C ILE A 404 -3.73 -10.07 20.48
N TRP A 405 -4.89 -9.82 21.05
CA TRP A 405 -5.06 -9.78 22.49
C TRP A 405 -5.28 -11.18 23.06
N SER A 406 -4.64 -11.51 24.18
CA SER A 406 -4.92 -12.79 24.86
C SER A 406 -6.33 -12.78 25.44
N PRO A 407 -7.09 -13.89 25.40
CA PRO A 407 -8.45 -13.96 25.95
C PRO A 407 -8.57 -13.54 27.42
N GLY A 408 -7.51 -13.75 28.22
CA GLY A 408 -7.45 -13.30 29.62
C GLY A 408 -7.09 -11.82 29.81
N GLY A 409 -6.95 -11.04 28.73
CA GLY A 409 -6.77 -9.59 28.79
C GLY A 409 -5.38 -9.09 29.18
N LYS A 410 -4.42 -9.99 29.54
CA LYS A 410 -3.12 -9.60 30.13
C LYS A 410 -1.99 -9.34 29.12
N HIS A 411 -2.12 -9.84 27.90
CA HIS A 411 -1.04 -9.81 26.91
C HIS A 411 -1.55 -9.40 25.53
N ILE A 412 -0.69 -8.74 24.75
CA ILE A 412 -0.87 -8.53 23.30
C ILE A 412 0.33 -9.13 22.60
N ALA A 413 0.12 -10.08 21.68
CA ALA A 413 1.17 -10.63 20.83
C ALA A 413 1.14 -9.97 19.46
N PHE A 414 2.31 -9.90 18.80
CA PHE A 414 2.50 -9.27 17.50
C PHE A 414 3.77 -9.82 16.80
N VAL A 415 3.87 -9.56 15.51
CA VAL A 415 5.10 -9.78 14.72
C VAL A 415 5.73 -8.44 14.43
N ASP A 416 7.05 -8.32 14.53
CA ASP A 416 7.76 -7.07 14.29
C ASP A 416 8.55 -7.06 12.97
N ASP A 417 9.25 -5.97 12.72
CA ASP A 417 10.03 -5.69 11.51
C ASP A 417 11.22 -6.63 11.29
N ASP A 418 11.77 -7.24 12.34
CA ASP A 418 12.80 -8.30 12.25
C ASP A 418 12.18 -9.70 12.23
N VAL A 419 10.88 -9.81 11.92
CA VAL A 419 10.13 -11.06 11.90
C VAL A 419 10.12 -11.80 13.25
N ARG A 420 10.35 -11.04 14.35
CA ARG A 420 10.27 -11.60 15.70
C ARG A 420 8.81 -11.73 16.11
N ILE A 421 8.45 -12.90 16.60
CA ILE A 421 7.15 -13.14 17.23
C ILE A 421 7.30 -12.77 18.70
N ARG A 422 6.54 -11.80 19.16
CA ARG A 422 6.67 -11.18 20.47
C ARG A 422 5.33 -11.02 21.16
N TYR A 423 5.34 -10.92 22.47
CA TYR A 423 4.19 -10.41 23.22
C TYR A 423 4.63 -9.41 24.29
N VAL A 424 3.74 -8.48 24.61
CA VAL A 424 3.88 -7.54 25.71
C VAL A 424 2.90 -7.91 26.82
N ASN A 425 3.39 -7.92 28.06
CA ASN A 425 2.53 -8.01 29.24
C ASN A 425 2.03 -6.60 29.57
N LEU A 426 0.71 -6.40 29.58
CA LEU A 426 0.09 -5.07 29.74
C LEU A 426 0.22 -4.49 31.16
N GLU A 427 0.41 -5.32 32.17
CA GLU A 427 0.61 -4.90 33.55
C GLU A 427 2.08 -4.48 33.80
N THR A 428 3.01 -5.40 33.50
CA THR A 428 4.44 -5.18 33.76
C THR A 428 5.18 -4.40 32.67
N LYS A 429 4.55 -4.22 31.49
CA LYS A 429 5.12 -3.61 30.28
C LYS A 429 6.33 -4.37 29.71
N LYS A 430 6.61 -5.57 30.20
CA LYS A 430 7.73 -6.40 29.70
C LYS A 430 7.35 -7.05 28.39
N ILE A 431 8.34 -7.06 27.47
CA ILE A 431 8.22 -7.69 26.15
C ILE A 431 9.03 -8.97 26.15
N LYS A 432 8.45 -10.03 25.59
CA LYS A 432 9.09 -11.32 25.39
C LYS A 432 9.12 -11.67 23.89
N THR A 433 10.28 -12.02 23.38
CA THR A 433 10.45 -12.65 22.08
C THR A 433 10.35 -14.15 22.25
N ILE A 434 9.48 -14.81 21.48
CA ILE A 434 9.24 -16.26 21.57
C ILE A 434 9.82 -17.03 20.38
N ALA A 435 9.92 -16.39 19.23
CA ALA A 435 10.50 -16.96 18.02
C ALA A 435 10.93 -15.89 17.03
N ILE A 436 11.66 -16.30 16.00
CA ILE A 436 11.99 -15.50 14.83
C ILE A 436 11.52 -16.29 13.60
N GLY A 437 10.87 -15.63 12.64
CA GLY A 437 10.41 -16.22 11.40
C GLY A 437 11.54 -16.74 10.50
N GLY A 438 11.19 -17.45 9.46
CA GLY A 438 12.16 -18.09 8.57
C GLY A 438 12.80 -17.12 7.58
N ASN A 439 12.05 -16.09 7.13
CA ASN A 439 12.53 -15.10 6.16
C ASN A 439 11.79 -13.76 6.30
N ASN A 440 12.33 -12.72 5.67
CA ASN A 440 11.81 -11.34 5.76
C ASN A 440 10.43 -11.15 5.10
N LEU A 441 10.01 -12.03 4.21
CA LEU A 441 8.71 -11.94 3.54
C LEU A 441 7.55 -12.31 4.47
N GLU A 442 7.85 -12.96 5.60
CA GLU A 442 6.84 -13.40 6.57
C GLU A 442 6.33 -12.30 7.51
N ARG A 443 6.92 -11.10 7.51
CA ARG A 443 6.57 -10.01 8.45
C ARG A 443 5.09 -9.78 8.69
N GLY A 444 4.30 -9.73 7.62
CA GLY A 444 2.87 -9.48 7.71
C GLY A 444 1.98 -10.71 7.53
N SER A 445 2.55 -11.88 7.26
CA SER A 445 1.83 -13.12 6.91
C SER A 445 1.80 -14.15 8.04
N ILE A 446 2.72 -14.10 9.01
CA ILE A 446 2.68 -15.02 10.16
C ILE A 446 1.37 -14.84 10.91
N GLU A 447 0.60 -15.92 11.02
CA GLU A 447 -0.60 -15.97 11.84
C GLU A 447 -0.26 -16.40 13.27
N LEU A 448 -0.78 -15.62 14.24
CA LEU A 448 -0.65 -15.88 15.67
C LEU A 448 -2.03 -16.15 16.24
N LYS A 449 -2.16 -17.15 17.12
CA LYS A 449 -3.44 -17.43 17.82
C LYS A 449 -3.19 -17.78 19.29
N TRP A 450 -3.77 -16.99 20.17
CA TRP A 450 -3.83 -17.36 21.58
C TRP A 450 -4.79 -18.53 21.80
N SER A 451 -4.41 -19.44 22.69
CA SER A 451 -5.34 -20.46 23.19
C SER A 451 -6.47 -19.83 24.01
N PRO A 452 -7.65 -20.45 24.08
CA PRO A 452 -8.79 -19.92 24.84
C PRO A 452 -8.50 -19.70 26.32
N ASP A 453 -7.53 -20.39 26.93
CA ASP A 453 -7.07 -20.22 28.31
C ASP A 453 -5.91 -19.23 28.48
N SER A 454 -5.41 -18.66 27.38
CA SER A 454 -4.29 -17.69 27.34
C SER A 454 -2.90 -18.24 27.76
N ASN A 455 -2.76 -19.55 27.90
CA ASN A 455 -1.50 -20.17 28.33
C ASN A 455 -0.57 -20.56 27.17
N TRP A 456 -1.09 -20.54 25.92
CA TRP A 456 -0.38 -20.98 24.74
C TRP A 456 -0.56 -20.01 23.58
N ILE A 457 0.48 -19.94 22.72
CA ILE A 457 0.42 -19.25 21.43
C ILE A 457 0.73 -20.26 20.34
N ALA A 458 -0.20 -20.49 19.41
CA ALA A 458 0.06 -21.20 18.16
C ALA A 458 0.50 -20.19 17.09
N TYR A 459 1.49 -20.56 16.32
CA TYR A 459 1.99 -19.75 15.21
C TYR A 459 2.62 -20.60 14.14
N GLU A 460 2.75 -20.06 12.94
CA GLU A 460 3.44 -20.66 11.82
C GLU A 460 4.73 -19.92 11.50
N LYS A 461 5.72 -20.64 10.97
CA LYS A 461 6.89 -20.04 10.35
C LYS A 461 7.52 -20.99 9.33
N SER A 462 8.17 -20.45 8.32
CA SER A 462 8.87 -21.25 7.30
C SER A 462 10.14 -21.89 7.86
N GLY A 463 10.34 -23.15 7.47
CA GLY A 463 11.59 -23.88 7.68
C GLY A 463 12.64 -23.59 6.60
N SER A 464 13.78 -24.28 6.67
CA SER A 464 14.86 -24.15 5.67
C SER A 464 14.48 -24.63 4.26
N ASN A 465 13.43 -25.43 4.15
CA ASN A 465 12.84 -25.90 2.89
C ASN A 465 11.72 -24.98 2.36
N ASN A 466 11.50 -23.81 2.99
CA ASN A 466 10.43 -22.86 2.73
C ASN A 466 9.00 -23.38 2.97
N PHE A 467 8.81 -24.57 3.53
CA PHE A 467 7.50 -25.01 3.99
C PHE A 467 7.23 -24.43 5.37
N ARG A 468 5.99 -24.01 5.59
CA ARG A 468 5.54 -23.52 6.89
C ARG A 468 5.29 -24.73 7.82
N GLN A 469 5.67 -24.54 9.06
CA GLN A 469 5.46 -25.51 10.12
C GLN A 469 4.78 -24.80 11.29
N ILE A 470 3.84 -25.46 11.96
CA ILE A 470 3.12 -24.92 13.10
C ILE A 470 3.85 -25.26 14.39
N TYR A 471 3.96 -24.27 15.24
CA TYR A 471 4.58 -24.34 16.56
C TYR A 471 3.59 -23.91 17.63
N ILE A 472 3.73 -24.47 18.82
CA ILE A 472 3.04 -24.02 20.03
C ILE A 472 4.07 -23.59 21.07
N TYR A 473 3.88 -22.37 21.58
CA TYR A 473 4.67 -21.79 22.66
C TYR A 473 3.88 -21.80 23.97
N SER A 474 4.49 -22.27 25.07
CA SER A 474 3.94 -22.19 26.42
C SER A 474 4.39 -20.91 27.12
N VAL A 475 3.44 -20.08 27.53
CA VAL A 475 3.72 -18.84 28.26
C VAL A 475 4.28 -19.13 29.65
N GLU A 476 3.75 -20.16 30.32
CA GLU A 476 4.17 -20.56 31.66
C GLU A 476 5.56 -21.23 31.67
N LYS A 477 5.77 -22.21 30.76
CA LYS A 477 6.97 -23.04 30.75
C LYS A 477 8.13 -22.42 29.94
N ASP A 478 7.86 -21.36 29.17
CA ASP A 478 8.83 -20.73 28.24
C ASP A 478 9.47 -21.73 27.26
N ILE A 479 8.67 -22.63 26.70
CA ILE A 479 9.11 -23.64 25.72
C ILE A 479 8.28 -23.60 24.45
N THR A 480 8.96 -23.86 23.33
CA THR A 480 8.32 -23.99 22.00
C THR A 480 8.46 -25.42 21.50
N LYS A 481 7.40 -25.97 20.92
CA LYS A 481 7.37 -27.28 20.28
C LYS A 481 6.72 -27.20 18.90
N PRO A 482 7.31 -27.84 17.85
CA PRO A 482 6.63 -28.05 16.59
C PRO A 482 5.56 -29.13 16.76
N ILE A 483 4.45 -28.97 16.04
CA ILE A 483 3.32 -29.93 16.10
C ILE A 483 2.94 -30.49 14.74
N THR A 484 3.54 -30.00 13.66
CA THR A 484 3.32 -30.52 12.30
C THR A 484 4.61 -31.02 11.67
N ASP A 485 4.48 -31.88 10.66
CA ASP A 485 5.62 -32.44 9.93
C ASP A 485 6.31 -31.36 9.08
N PRO A 486 7.66 -31.28 9.07
CA PRO A 486 8.38 -30.28 8.28
C PRO A 486 8.33 -30.49 6.76
N PHE A 487 7.86 -31.65 6.29
CA PHE A 487 7.70 -31.95 4.87
C PHE A 487 6.29 -31.64 4.33
N ALA A 488 5.39 -31.15 5.17
CA ALA A 488 4.08 -30.64 4.77
C ALA A 488 4.02 -29.13 5.02
N ASP A 489 3.62 -28.36 3.99
CA ASP A 489 3.38 -26.91 4.16
C ASP A 489 2.13 -26.70 5.00
N SER A 490 2.29 -26.39 6.28
CA SER A 490 1.25 -26.32 7.30
C SER A 490 1.05 -24.90 7.83
N PHE A 491 -0.18 -24.37 7.82
CA PHE A 491 -0.46 -23.00 8.17
C PHE A 491 -1.87 -22.79 8.73
N SER A 492 -2.15 -21.54 9.12
CA SER A 492 -3.43 -21.10 9.69
C SER A 492 -3.88 -21.90 10.92
N PRO A 493 -3.03 -22.00 11.97
CA PRO A 493 -3.41 -22.70 13.20
C PRO A 493 -4.58 -22.00 13.87
N THR A 494 -5.57 -22.75 14.32
CA THR A 494 -6.78 -22.20 14.92
C THR A 494 -7.28 -23.11 16.05
N TRP A 495 -7.35 -22.56 17.25
CA TRP A 495 -7.87 -23.27 18.44
C TRP A 495 -9.38 -23.42 18.38
N ASP A 496 -9.90 -24.59 18.74
CA ASP A 496 -11.32 -24.74 19.03
C ASP A 496 -11.65 -24.09 20.39
N LEU A 497 -12.80 -23.42 20.47
CA LEU A 497 -13.28 -22.83 21.72
C LEU A 497 -13.66 -23.90 22.79
N ASN A 498 -13.72 -25.21 22.41
CA ASN A 498 -13.90 -26.31 23.34
C ASN A 498 -12.65 -26.65 24.15
N LYS A 499 -11.48 -26.05 23.82
CA LYS A 499 -10.17 -26.25 24.47
C LYS A 499 -9.52 -27.65 24.24
N LYS A 500 -10.05 -28.45 23.31
CA LYS A 500 -9.59 -29.84 23.08
C LYS A 500 -8.82 -30.01 21.77
N GLN A 501 -9.15 -29.19 20.77
CA GLN A 501 -8.58 -29.36 19.43
C GLN A 501 -7.90 -28.09 18.91
N LEU A 502 -6.97 -28.32 17.98
CA LEU A 502 -6.38 -27.29 17.12
C LEU A 502 -6.55 -27.73 15.67
N TYR A 503 -7.01 -26.81 14.82
CA TYR A 503 -7.20 -26.98 13.38
C TYR A 503 -6.11 -26.29 12.60
N PHE A 504 -5.80 -26.79 11.41
CA PHE A 504 -4.85 -26.17 10.49
C PHE A 504 -5.06 -26.65 9.06
N LEU A 505 -4.46 -25.96 8.12
CA LEU A 505 -4.38 -26.35 6.71
C LEU A 505 -2.99 -26.93 6.42
N ALA A 506 -2.94 -27.98 5.60
CA ALA A 506 -1.66 -28.48 5.14
C ALA A 506 -1.74 -29.09 3.73
N SER A 507 -0.58 -29.12 3.06
CA SER A 507 -0.41 -29.79 1.78
C SER A 507 0.95 -30.47 1.69
N THR A 508 0.95 -31.68 1.14
CA THR A 508 2.16 -32.39 0.68
C THR A 508 2.36 -32.26 -0.83
N GLU A 509 1.42 -31.62 -1.51
CA GLU A 509 1.36 -31.49 -2.97
C GLU A 509 1.58 -30.04 -3.41
N VAL A 510 2.25 -29.23 -2.59
CA VAL A 510 2.59 -27.85 -2.97
C VAL A 510 3.58 -27.92 -4.11
N ALA A 511 3.06 -27.87 -5.33
CA ALA A 511 3.89 -27.47 -6.46
C ALA A 511 4.51 -26.11 -6.12
N LEU A 512 5.79 -25.92 -6.37
CA LEU A 512 6.45 -24.63 -6.24
C LEU A 512 5.54 -23.59 -6.86
N ALA A 513 4.96 -22.75 -6.01
CA ALA A 513 4.01 -21.74 -6.46
C ALA A 513 4.63 -20.95 -7.60
N SER A 514 3.89 -20.73 -8.68
CA SER A 514 4.39 -19.91 -9.78
C SER A 514 4.59 -18.50 -9.25
N GLY A 515 5.85 -18.15 -9.06
CA GLY A 515 6.26 -16.76 -8.83
C GLY A 515 6.73 -16.15 -10.14
N TRP A 516 7.13 -14.93 -10.10
CA TRP A 516 7.73 -14.18 -11.22
C TRP A 516 8.88 -14.95 -11.90
N ALA A 517 9.64 -15.72 -11.13
CA ALA A 517 10.81 -16.44 -11.59
C ALA A 517 10.52 -17.86 -12.06
N ASN A 518 9.35 -18.40 -11.81
CA ASN A 518 9.00 -19.78 -12.15
C ASN A 518 7.66 -19.85 -12.90
N THR A 519 7.74 -19.85 -14.22
CA THR A 519 6.57 -19.97 -15.11
C THR A 519 6.13 -21.41 -15.36
N SER A 520 6.91 -22.40 -14.93
CA SER A 520 6.62 -23.83 -15.19
C SER A 520 5.37 -24.34 -14.47
N SER A 521 4.93 -23.65 -13.41
CA SER A 521 3.74 -23.99 -12.64
C SER A 521 2.63 -22.93 -12.71
N MET A 522 2.59 -22.10 -13.74
CA MET A 522 1.59 -21.03 -13.89
C MET A 522 0.13 -21.52 -13.87
N THR A 523 -0.10 -22.77 -14.19
CA THR A 523 -1.44 -23.39 -14.17
C THR A 523 -1.69 -24.23 -12.92
N ALA A 524 -0.70 -24.41 -12.04
CA ALA A 524 -0.86 -25.18 -10.82
C ALA A 524 -1.68 -24.38 -9.81
N ASN A 525 -2.81 -24.90 -9.38
CA ASN A 525 -3.58 -24.39 -8.27
C ASN A 525 -3.12 -25.09 -6.99
N PRO A 526 -2.72 -24.36 -5.94
CA PRO A 526 -2.41 -24.99 -4.66
C PRO A 526 -3.63 -25.74 -4.12
N VAL A 527 -3.39 -26.96 -3.61
CA VAL A 527 -4.43 -27.81 -3.03
C VAL A 527 -4.03 -28.13 -1.60
N TYR A 528 -4.90 -27.78 -0.67
CA TYR A 528 -4.71 -27.99 0.77
C TYR A 528 -5.85 -28.84 1.34
N SER A 529 -5.55 -29.61 2.34
CA SER A 529 -6.53 -30.31 3.17
C SER A 529 -6.60 -29.65 4.54
N ALA A 530 -7.75 -29.73 5.17
CA ALA A 530 -7.94 -29.27 6.55
C ALA A 530 -7.75 -30.43 7.53
N TYR A 531 -7.07 -30.16 8.62
CA TYR A 531 -6.74 -31.14 9.65
C TYR A 531 -7.17 -30.67 11.03
N VAL A 532 -7.35 -31.63 11.94
CA VAL A 532 -7.58 -31.41 13.36
C VAL A 532 -6.60 -32.24 14.18
N ILE A 533 -6.08 -31.65 15.25
CA ILE A 533 -5.23 -32.34 16.25
C ILE A 533 -5.99 -32.40 17.56
N ASN A 534 -6.12 -33.59 18.16
CA ASN A 534 -6.48 -33.73 19.57
C ASN A 534 -5.27 -33.40 20.44
N LEU A 535 -5.44 -32.45 21.36
CA LEU A 535 -4.36 -31.93 22.20
C LEU A 535 -4.02 -32.84 23.37
N ASP A 536 -5.01 -33.34 24.07
CA ASP A 536 -4.85 -34.33 25.15
C ASP A 536 -4.88 -35.75 24.58
N ALA A 537 -3.94 -36.59 24.97
CA ALA A 537 -3.87 -37.99 24.55
C ALA A 537 -5.03 -38.83 25.10
N ASN A 538 -5.65 -38.40 26.19
CA ASN A 538 -6.77 -39.09 26.82
C ASN A 538 -8.16 -38.70 26.24
N ASP A 539 -8.20 -37.64 25.41
CA ASP A 539 -9.45 -37.25 24.75
C ASP A 539 -9.82 -38.24 23.63
N ASP A 540 -11.09 -38.60 23.57
CA ASP A 540 -11.62 -39.41 22.46
C ASP A 540 -11.40 -38.71 21.11
N SER A 541 -11.27 -39.53 20.06
CA SER A 541 -11.21 -39.00 18.68
C SER A 541 -12.47 -38.19 18.37
N PRO A 542 -12.33 -37.00 17.76
CA PRO A 542 -13.51 -36.20 17.34
C PRO A 542 -14.36 -36.89 16.28
N PHE A 543 -13.81 -37.98 15.66
CA PHE A 543 -14.48 -38.78 14.65
C PHE A 543 -14.80 -40.20 15.17
N LYS A 544 -14.91 -40.38 16.49
CA LYS A 544 -15.35 -41.64 17.07
C LYS A 544 -16.72 -42.00 16.47
N PRO A 545 -16.91 -43.24 16.01
CA PRO A 545 -18.20 -43.69 15.51
C PRO A 545 -19.29 -43.49 16.54
N LYS A 546 -20.42 -42.94 16.10
CA LYS A 546 -21.63 -42.84 16.96
C LYS A 546 -22.28 -44.21 17.00
N SER A 547 -22.82 -44.63 18.17
CA SER A 547 -23.60 -45.81 18.34
C SER A 547 -25.02 -45.43 18.73
N ASP A 548 -26.02 -46.09 18.14
CA ASP A 548 -27.44 -45.99 18.54
C ASP A 548 -27.78 -47.01 19.61
N GLU A 549 -26.78 -47.64 20.26
CA GLU A 549 -27.03 -48.56 21.40
C GLU A 549 -27.58 -47.77 22.58
N GLU A 550 -28.64 -48.28 23.19
CA GLU A 550 -29.20 -47.67 24.38
C GLU A 550 -28.21 -47.79 25.55
N GLU A 551 -27.99 -46.69 26.25
CA GLU A 551 -27.16 -46.72 27.46
C GLU A 551 -27.88 -47.58 28.52
N VAL A 552 -27.26 -48.70 28.91
CA VAL A 552 -27.73 -49.49 30.05
C VAL A 552 -27.49 -48.66 31.32
N LYS A 553 -28.53 -48.12 31.87
CA LYS A 553 -28.45 -47.45 33.17
C LYS A 553 -28.13 -48.50 34.24
N ASP A 554 -26.97 -48.38 34.88
CA ASP A 554 -26.68 -49.14 36.09
C ASP A 554 -27.70 -48.78 37.18
N GLU A 555 -28.22 -49.79 37.92
CA GLU A 555 -29.32 -49.67 38.92
C GLU A 555 -29.02 -48.71 40.10
N ASP A 556 -27.83 -48.10 40.17
CA ASP A 556 -27.42 -47.17 41.22
C ASP A 556 -27.80 -45.69 40.94
N ASP A 557 -28.34 -45.33 39.74
CA ASP A 557 -28.65 -43.96 39.33
C ASP A 557 -30.09 -43.46 39.63
N GLU A 558 -30.97 -44.28 40.16
CA GLU A 558 -32.39 -43.91 40.45
C GLU A 558 -32.60 -42.88 41.57
N LYS A 559 -31.54 -42.30 42.14
CA LYS A 559 -31.66 -41.27 43.21
C LYS A 559 -31.27 -39.85 42.81
N SER A 560 -31.22 -39.52 41.51
CA SER A 560 -30.62 -38.24 41.09
C SER A 560 -31.48 -37.32 40.21
N ASP A 561 -32.79 -37.57 40.02
CA ASP A 561 -33.59 -36.66 39.14
C ASP A 561 -33.86 -35.27 39.73
N ASP A 562 -33.69 -35.08 41.08
CA ASP A 562 -33.77 -33.74 41.69
C ASP A 562 -32.46 -32.92 41.64
N LYS A 563 -31.39 -33.43 41.04
CA LYS A 563 -30.06 -32.75 40.94
C LYS A 563 -29.65 -32.27 39.56
N LYS A 564 -30.49 -32.44 38.53
CA LYS A 564 -30.11 -32.07 37.14
C LYS A 564 -29.96 -30.55 36.93
N GLU A 565 -30.78 -29.72 37.60
CA GLU A 565 -30.64 -28.25 37.46
C GLU A 565 -29.43 -27.67 38.21
N GLU A 566 -28.98 -28.31 39.30
CA GLU A 566 -27.74 -27.91 40.00
C GLU A 566 -26.47 -28.45 39.35
N LYS A 567 -26.50 -29.57 38.63
CA LYS A 567 -25.37 -30.12 37.90
C LYS A 567 -25.06 -29.27 36.68
N ASP A 568 -26.06 -28.89 35.88
CA ASP A 568 -25.87 -27.99 34.71
C ASP A 568 -25.30 -26.61 35.08
N SER A 569 -25.53 -26.13 36.29
CA SER A 569 -24.97 -24.86 36.79
C SER A 569 -23.57 -25.05 37.40
N LYS A 570 -23.24 -26.24 37.94
CA LYS A 570 -21.87 -26.58 38.39
C LYS A 570 -20.95 -26.94 37.23
N ASP A 571 -21.40 -27.74 36.26
CA ASP A 571 -20.63 -28.07 35.07
C ASP A 571 -20.32 -26.82 34.25
N LYS A 572 -21.21 -25.82 34.20
CA LYS A 572 -20.94 -24.51 33.57
C LYS A 572 -19.95 -23.65 34.36
N LYS A 573 -19.73 -23.88 35.64
CA LYS A 573 -18.71 -23.22 36.46
C LYS A 573 -17.37 -23.95 36.44
N GLU A 574 -17.37 -25.29 36.40
CA GLU A 574 -16.15 -26.09 36.33
C GLU A 574 -15.44 -26.03 34.96
N ASP A 575 -16.20 -25.82 33.88
CA ASP A 575 -15.63 -25.72 32.52
C ASP A 575 -14.87 -24.38 32.27
N LYS A 576 -15.11 -23.38 33.13
CA LYS A 576 -14.37 -22.08 33.03
C LYS A 576 -12.97 -22.14 33.63
N ASP A 577 -12.66 -23.03 34.51
CA ASP A 577 -11.40 -23.04 35.30
C ASP A 577 -10.39 -24.15 34.91
N LYS A 578 -10.78 -25.10 34.03
CA LYS A 578 -9.83 -26.11 33.57
C LYS A 578 -8.84 -25.55 32.55
N SER A 579 -7.55 -25.54 32.91
CA SER A 579 -6.46 -25.27 31.98
C SER A 579 -6.43 -26.33 30.88
N MET A 580 -6.05 -25.90 29.65
CA MET A 580 -5.84 -26.82 28.53
C MET A 580 -4.67 -27.75 28.80
N VAL A 581 -4.85 -29.03 28.46
CA VAL A 581 -3.77 -30.03 28.48
C VAL A 581 -3.28 -30.24 27.05
N ILE A 582 -1.95 -30.20 26.86
CA ILE A 582 -1.33 -30.49 25.57
C ILE A 582 -0.23 -31.53 25.80
N ASP A 583 -0.45 -32.74 25.28
CA ASP A 583 0.55 -33.78 25.24
C ASP A 583 1.32 -33.70 23.93
N PHE A 584 2.61 -33.40 24.02
CA PHE A 584 3.46 -33.30 22.83
C PHE A 584 4.03 -34.64 22.37
N GLU A 585 3.99 -35.67 23.21
CA GLU A 585 4.43 -36.98 22.83
C GLU A 585 3.45 -37.59 21.79
N ASP A 586 3.99 -38.05 20.67
CA ASP A 586 3.21 -38.60 19.56
C ASP A 586 2.06 -37.72 19.05
N ILE A 587 2.12 -36.40 19.22
CA ILE A 587 1.03 -35.46 18.82
C ILE A 587 0.68 -35.57 17.34
N GLY A 588 1.66 -35.87 16.48
CA GLY A 588 1.44 -36.12 15.05
C GLY A 588 0.49 -37.30 14.77
N ARG A 589 0.46 -38.31 15.64
CA ARG A 589 -0.45 -39.48 15.49
C ARG A 589 -1.90 -39.13 15.84
N ARG A 590 -2.13 -38.03 16.50
CA ARG A 590 -3.48 -37.51 16.82
C ARG A 590 -3.99 -36.48 15.81
N THR A 591 -3.27 -36.35 14.69
CA THR A 591 -3.67 -35.52 13.56
C THR A 591 -4.58 -36.30 12.63
N LEU A 592 -5.78 -35.76 12.40
CA LEU A 592 -6.82 -36.39 11.58
C LEU A 592 -7.23 -35.40 10.46
N ALA A 593 -7.43 -35.90 9.25
CA ALA A 593 -8.00 -35.11 8.18
C ALA A 593 -9.49 -34.84 8.43
N LEU A 594 -9.94 -33.61 8.21
CA LEU A 594 -11.38 -33.31 8.22
C LEU A 594 -12.04 -33.99 7.01
N PRO A 595 -13.26 -34.56 7.18
CA PRO A 595 -14.00 -35.21 6.10
C PRO A 595 -14.56 -34.18 5.10
N MET A 596 -13.66 -33.54 4.37
CA MET A 596 -13.96 -32.57 3.33
C MET A 596 -12.93 -32.63 2.22
N PRO A 597 -13.30 -32.26 0.96
CA PRO A 597 -12.38 -32.33 -0.16
C PRO A 597 -11.22 -31.34 0.00
N SER A 598 -10.05 -31.72 -0.52
CA SER A 598 -8.90 -30.81 -0.66
C SER A 598 -9.18 -29.76 -1.74
N ARG A 599 -8.91 -28.48 -1.45
CA ARG A 599 -9.16 -27.34 -2.34
C ARG A 599 -8.12 -26.25 -2.14
N ASN A 600 -8.23 -25.17 -2.87
CA ASN A 600 -7.40 -23.98 -2.68
C ASN A 600 -7.85 -23.20 -1.44
N TYR A 601 -7.60 -23.76 -0.25
CA TYR A 601 -7.94 -23.14 1.01
C TYR A 601 -6.92 -22.09 1.40
N GLY A 602 -7.41 -20.94 1.96
CA GLY A 602 -6.58 -19.81 2.34
C GLY A 602 -6.37 -19.64 3.84
N TYR A 603 -7.40 -19.88 4.66
CA TYR A 603 -7.32 -19.77 6.13
C TYR A 603 -8.47 -20.48 6.82
N ILE A 604 -8.27 -20.77 8.12
CA ILE A 604 -9.30 -21.28 9.02
C ILE A 604 -9.56 -20.23 10.12
N ILE A 605 -10.82 -20.01 10.50
CA ILE A 605 -11.20 -19.18 11.64
C ILE A 605 -12.17 -19.96 12.51
N ALA A 606 -11.95 -19.98 13.84
CA ALA A 606 -12.85 -20.59 14.79
C ALA A 606 -14.22 -19.87 14.80
N GLY A 607 -15.29 -20.66 14.77
CA GLY A 607 -16.65 -20.23 15.07
C GLY A 607 -17.02 -20.48 16.53
N GLN A 608 -18.23 -20.96 16.77
CA GLN A 608 -18.64 -21.46 18.10
C GLN A 608 -17.93 -22.80 18.38
N LYS A 609 -17.99 -23.28 19.64
CA LYS A 609 -17.39 -24.58 20.03
C LYS A 609 -17.73 -25.67 19.00
N GLY A 610 -16.73 -26.39 18.52
CA GLY A 610 -16.87 -27.44 17.51
C GLY A 610 -17.19 -26.97 16.09
N THR A 611 -17.11 -25.67 15.79
CA THR A 611 -17.37 -25.15 14.44
C THR A 611 -16.22 -24.30 13.90
N MET A 612 -15.90 -24.48 12.61
CA MET A 612 -14.84 -23.77 11.90
C MET A 612 -15.37 -23.15 10.61
N PHE A 613 -14.78 -22.02 10.22
CA PHE A 613 -14.97 -21.41 8.90
C PHE A 613 -13.67 -21.52 8.11
N ILE A 614 -13.76 -22.14 6.94
CA ILE A 614 -12.62 -22.42 6.06
C ILE A 614 -12.84 -21.63 4.78
N SER A 615 -11.85 -20.81 4.38
CA SER A 615 -11.92 -20.02 3.15
C SER A 615 -11.39 -20.83 1.96
N GLU A 616 -12.08 -20.75 0.82
CA GLU A 616 -11.67 -21.29 -0.47
C GLU A 616 -11.52 -20.17 -1.50
N TYR A 617 -10.39 -20.11 -2.20
CA TYR A 617 -10.19 -19.22 -3.35
C TYR A 617 -10.57 -19.94 -4.63
N VAL A 618 -11.75 -19.63 -5.16
CA VAL A 618 -12.25 -20.20 -6.41
C VAL A 618 -11.64 -19.43 -7.59
N PRO A 619 -11.06 -20.10 -8.60
CA PRO A 619 -10.54 -19.44 -9.80
C PRO A 619 -11.59 -18.51 -10.44
N ASN A 620 -11.18 -17.29 -10.79
CA ASN A 620 -12.04 -16.24 -11.33
C ASN A 620 -13.18 -15.77 -10.39
N GLY A 621 -13.21 -16.23 -9.14
CA GLY A 621 -14.13 -15.76 -8.10
C GLY A 621 -13.78 -14.35 -7.62
N ARG A 622 -14.80 -13.57 -7.20
CA ARG A 622 -14.61 -12.28 -6.54
C ARG A 622 -14.67 -12.46 -5.02
N GLY A 623 -13.51 -12.67 -4.39
CA GLY A 623 -13.41 -12.96 -2.95
C GLY A 623 -13.46 -14.47 -2.65
N ALA A 624 -13.35 -14.82 -1.37
CA ALA A 624 -13.35 -16.21 -0.93
C ALA A 624 -14.76 -16.78 -0.74
N THR A 625 -14.92 -18.07 -0.96
CA THR A 625 -16.06 -18.85 -0.47
C THR A 625 -15.74 -19.35 0.94
N LEU A 626 -16.61 -19.12 1.91
CA LEU A 626 -16.48 -19.62 3.25
C LEU A 626 -17.31 -20.91 3.41
N HIS A 627 -16.66 -21.98 3.86
CA HIS A 627 -17.28 -23.23 4.24
C HIS A 627 -17.37 -23.30 5.76
N LYS A 628 -18.53 -23.64 6.30
CA LYS A 628 -18.71 -23.91 7.72
C LYS A 628 -18.60 -25.43 7.94
N PHE A 629 -17.63 -25.83 8.74
CA PHE A 629 -17.47 -27.21 9.19
C PHE A 629 -17.99 -27.37 10.61
N SER A 630 -18.71 -28.45 10.89
CA SER A 630 -19.20 -28.83 12.20
C SER A 630 -18.58 -30.17 12.62
N LEU A 631 -17.94 -30.22 13.80
CA LEU A 631 -17.44 -31.46 14.37
C LEU A 631 -18.56 -32.44 14.73
N GLU A 632 -19.68 -31.89 15.21
CA GLU A 632 -20.83 -32.70 15.60
C GLU A 632 -21.45 -33.43 14.40
N ASP A 633 -21.64 -32.69 13.30
CA ASP A 633 -22.21 -33.23 12.06
C ASP A 633 -21.16 -33.94 11.21
N GLN A 634 -19.88 -33.72 11.46
CA GLN A 634 -18.74 -34.20 10.65
C GLN A 634 -18.87 -33.80 9.17
N GLU A 635 -19.44 -32.62 8.91
CA GLU A 635 -19.82 -32.17 7.58
C GLU A 635 -19.41 -30.70 7.34
N SER A 636 -19.05 -30.41 6.09
CA SER A 636 -18.75 -29.06 5.62
C SER A 636 -19.82 -28.57 4.66
N LYS A 637 -20.36 -27.37 4.87
CA LYS A 637 -21.35 -26.72 3.99
C LYS A 637 -20.91 -25.32 3.62
N GLU A 638 -21.22 -24.91 2.39
CA GLU A 638 -21.02 -23.52 1.98
C GLU A 638 -21.83 -22.58 2.87
N PHE A 639 -21.15 -21.61 3.48
CA PHE A 639 -21.77 -20.62 4.35
C PHE A 639 -22.07 -19.31 3.60
N THR A 640 -21.10 -18.82 2.81
CA THR A 640 -21.24 -17.63 1.96
C THR A 640 -20.13 -17.57 0.93
N SER A 641 -20.35 -16.88 -0.18
CA SER A 641 -19.35 -16.63 -1.22
C SER A 641 -19.05 -15.14 -1.38
N GLY A 642 -17.96 -14.81 -2.06
CA GLY A 642 -17.54 -13.43 -2.33
C GLY A 642 -17.10 -12.66 -1.09
N ALA A 643 -16.61 -13.34 -0.06
CA ALA A 643 -16.18 -12.76 1.19
C ALA A 643 -14.76 -12.19 1.11
N ASN A 644 -14.59 -10.96 1.59
CA ASN A 644 -13.31 -10.31 1.77
C ASN A 644 -13.22 -9.76 3.20
N SER A 645 -12.03 -9.69 3.77
CA SER A 645 -11.79 -9.12 5.12
C SER A 645 -12.74 -9.69 6.17
N VAL A 646 -12.58 -10.98 6.46
CA VAL A 646 -13.41 -11.69 7.44
C VAL A 646 -12.80 -11.62 8.83
N SER A 647 -13.61 -11.33 9.85
CA SER A 647 -13.25 -11.47 11.27
C SER A 647 -14.43 -12.05 12.07
N ILE A 648 -14.11 -12.84 13.10
CA ILE A 648 -15.11 -13.44 13.99
C ILE A 648 -14.84 -12.96 15.41
N THR A 649 -15.90 -12.70 16.18
CA THR A 649 -15.80 -12.31 17.59
C THR A 649 -15.16 -13.43 18.43
N SER A 650 -14.49 -13.06 19.52
CA SER A 650 -13.77 -14.02 20.40
C SER A 650 -14.66 -15.15 20.94
N ASN A 651 -15.97 -14.92 21.08
CA ASN A 651 -16.93 -15.94 21.48
C ASN A 651 -17.51 -16.77 20.32
N GLY A 652 -17.02 -16.56 19.10
CA GLY A 652 -17.44 -17.27 17.90
C GLY A 652 -18.85 -16.96 17.37
N LYS A 653 -19.62 -16.04 17.99
CA LYS A 653 -21.05 -15.87 17.69
C LYS A 653 -21.38 -14.94 16.52
N HIS A 654 -20.51 -13.99 16.21
CA HIS A 654 -20.72 -13.00 15.14
C HIS A 654 -19.50 -12.92 14.23
N MET A 655 -19.78 -12.72 12.96
CA MET A 655 -18.78 -12.50 11.92
C MET A 655 -19.00 -11.12 11.32
N LEU A 656 -17.92 -10.38 11.07
CA LEU A 656 -17.88 -9.22 10.19
C LEU A 656 -17.20 -9.63 8.90
N ALA A 657 -17.86 -9.44 7.78
CA ALA A 657 -17.31 -9.73 6.48
C ALA A 657 -17.65 -8.64 5.45
N ARG A 658 -16.77 -8.39 4.50
CA ARG A 658 -17.05 -7.52 3.36
C ARG A 658 -17.57 -8.36 2.21
N LEU A 659 -18.89 -8.29 1.94
CA LEU A 659 -19.57 -9.02 0.87
C LEU A 659 -20.03 -8.05 -0.21
N GLY A 660 -19.64 -8.28 -1.47
CA GLY A 660 -20.03 -7.39 -2.58
C GLY A 660 -19.65 -5.92 -2.36
N GLY A 661 -18.51 -5.67 -1.71
CA GLY A 661 -18.02 -4.31 -1.41
C GLY A 661 -18.62 -3.68 -0.14
N SER A 662 -19.64 -4.26 0.47
CA SER A 662 -20.32 -3.74 1.68
C SER A 662 -20.00 -4.57 2.93
N TRP A 663 -19.87 -3.92 4.07
CA TRP A 663 -19.68 -4.58 5.34
C TRP A 663 -20.98 -5.19 5.85
N LYS A 664 -20.92 -6.45 6.31
CA LYS A 664 -22.05 -7.22 6.83
C LYS A 664 -21.71 -7.84 8.16
N VAL A 665 -22.67 -7.79 9.09
CA VAL A 665 -22.61 -8.52 10.36
C VAL A 665 -23.48 -9.76 10.25
N ILE A 666 -22.91 -10.93 10.53
CA ILE A 666 -23.51 -12.23 10.29
C ILE A 666 -23.48 -13.04 11.59
N LYS A 667 -24.58 -13.71 11.93
CA LYS A 667 -24.61 -14.69 13.02
C LYS A 667 -23.99 -16.01 12.55
N THR A 668 -22.99 -16.51 13.26
CA THR A 668 -22.25 -17.73 12.89
C THR A 668 -23.02 -19.03 13.18
N GLY A 669 -23.99 -19.01 14.08
CA GLY A 669 -24.78 -20.19 14.42
C GLY A 669 -25.71 -20.70 13.32
N GLY A 670 -26.04 -19.85 12.33
CA GLY A 670 -26.86 -20.25 11.18
C GLY A 670 -26.17 -21.21 10.23
N ALA A 671 -26.95 -21.87 9.37
CA ALA A 671 -26.43 -22.75 8.33
C ALA A 671 -25.77 -21.98 7.16
N ASN A 672 -26.10 -20.70 6.98
CA ASN A 672 -25.56 -19.82 5.95
C ASN A 672 -25.68 -18.36 6.37
N ALA A 673 -25.15 -17.45 5.56
CA ALA A 673 -25.18 -16.02 5.82
C ALA A 673 -26.51 -15.32 5.50
N LYS A 674 -27.61 -16.05 5.28
CA LYS A 674 -28.94 -15.45 5.12
C LYS A 674 -29.31 -14.66 6.36
N GLY A 675 -29.85 -13.44 6.18
CA GLY A 675 -30.11 -12.52 7.31
C GLY A 675 -28.93 -11.67 7.77
N ALA A 676 -27.84 -11.64 7.01
CA ALA A 676 -26.72 -10.74 7.25
C ALA A 676 -27.20 -9.27 7.29
N LYS A 677 -26.90 -8.57 8.40
CA LYS A 677 -27.21 -7.15 8.54
C LYS A 677 -26.15 -6.29 7.88
N GLY A 678 -26.55 -5.31 7.06
CA GLY A 678 -25.62 -4.30 6.54
C GLY A 678 -25.11 -3.41 7.66
N LEU A 679 -23.80 -3.19 7.71
CA LEU A 679 -23.19 -2.20 8.59
C LEU A 679 -23.15 -0.85 7.84
N LYS A 680 -23.76 0.18 8.41
CA LYS A 680 -23.71 1.54 7.85
C LYS A 680 -22.36 2.18 8.23
N VAL A 681 -21.46 2.25 7.28
CA VAL A 681 -20.14 2.85 7.46
C VAL A 681 -20.20 4.29 6.94
N ASN A 682 -20.13 5.24 7.86
CA ASN A 682 -20.04 6.68 7.55
C ASN A 682 -18.90 7.25 8.40
N LEU A 683 -17.70 7.34 7.82
CA LEU A 683 -16.50 7.78 8.52
C LEU A 683 -16.14 9.18 8.07
N GLN A 684 -16.37 10.15 8.96
CA GLN A 684 -16.00 11.54 8.71
C GLN A 684 -14.72 11.88 9.48
N MET A 685 -13.75 12.45 8.79
CA MET A 685 -12.45 12.85 9.33
C MET A 685 -12.22 14.32 9.07
N LYS A 686 -11.85 15.09 10.11
CA LYS A 686 -11.33 16.44 9.92
C LYS A 686 -9.87 16.35 9.52
N LEU A 687 -9.62 16.31 8.22
CA LEU A 687 -8.32 16.03 7.65
C LEU A 687 -7.48 17.28 7.47
N ASN A 688 -6.33 17.34 8.13
CA ASN A 688 -5.26 18.29 7.87
C ASN A 688 -4.24 17.64 6.91
N ARG A 689 -4.34 17.99 5.63
CA ARG A 689 -3.50 17.37 4.59
C ARG A 689 -2.02 17.71 4.73
N SER A 690 -1.67 18.89 5.19
CA SER A 690 -0.26 19.24 5.40
C SER A 690 0.39 18.35 6.47
N ALA A 691 -0.31 18.12 7.58
CA ALA A 691 0.16 17.22 8.62
C ALA A 691 0.21 15.74 8.14
N GLU A 692 -0.78 15.29 7.35
CA GLU A 692 -0.80 13.96 6.74
C GLU A 692 0.40 13.77 5.79
N TRP A 693 0.69 14.74 4.91
CA TRP A 693 1.82 14.63 3.97
C TRP A 693 3.17 14.68 4.66
N GLU A 694 3.31 15.47 5.70
CA GLU A 694 4.52 15.48 6.52
C GLU A 694 4.76 14.11 7.17
N GLN A 695 3.72 13.50 7.74
CA GLN A 695 3.80 12.14 8.29
C GLN A 695 4.18 11.12 7.19
N MET A 696 3.52 11.17 6.02
CA MET A 696 3.82 10.26 4.91
C MET A 696 5.26 10.40 4.41
N PHE A 697 5.77 11.63 4.30
CA PHE A 697 7.15 11.89 3.90
C PHE A 697 8.14 11.34 4.92
N GLU A 698 7.93 11.62 6.19
CA GLU A 698 8.80 11.12 7.27
C GLU A 698 8.76 9.60 7.40
N GLU A 699 7.59 8.98 7.19
CA GLU A 699 7.47 7.51 7.19
C GLU A 699 8.22 6.90 5.99
N ALA A 700 8.09 7.47 4.80
CA ALA A 700 8.84 7.03 3.64
C ALA A 700 10.35 7.14 3.87
N TRP A 701 10.81 8.26 4.44
CA TRP A 701 12.22 8.42 4.82
C TRP A 701 12.69 7.40 5.86
N ARG A 702 11.84 7.09 6.88
CA ARG A 702 12.14 6.03 7.85
C ARG A 702 12.28 4.67 7.19
N TYR A 703 11.43 4.35 6.19
CA TYR A 703 11.55 3.09 5.45
C TYR A 703 12.88 3.01 4.68
N GLU A 704 13.28 4.06 3.99
CA GLU A 704 14.58 4.11 3.33
C GLU A 704 15.72 3.93 4.32
N ARG A 705 15.75 4.69 5.40
CA ARG A 705 16.79 4.60 6.43
C ARG A 705 16.89 3.22 7.08
N ASP A 706 15.75 2.59 7.39
CA ASP A 706 15.71 1.40 8.25
C ASP A 706 15.71 0.09 7.46
N TYR A 707 15.29 0.11 6.18
CA TYR A 707 15.08 -1.10 5.38
C TYR A 707 15.74 -1.08 3.99
N PHE A 708 16.56 -0.08 3.70
CA PHE A 708 17.38 -0.10 2.49
C PHE A 708 18.31 -1.33 2.52
N TYR A 709 18.57 -1.93 1.35
CA TYR A 709 19.33 -3.19 1.28
C TYR A 709 20.79 -3.06 1.76
N ASP A 710 21.38 -1.85 1.63
CA ASP A 710 22.72 -1.53 2.11
C ASP A 710 22.63 -0.77 3.45
N PRO A 711 23.12 -1.34 4.56
CA PRO A 711 23.03 -0.71 5.88
C PRO A 711 24.01 0.46 6.06
N ASN A 712 24.95 0.69 5.14
CA ASN A 712 25.94 1.76 5.17
C ASN A 712 25.47 2.97 4.37
#